data_22a2f61b3d74c15a5bc308f64447f051
#
_entry.id   22a2f61b3d74c15a5bc308f64447f051
#
_cell.length_a   1.000
_cell.length_b   1.000
_cell.length_c   1.000
_cell.angle_alpha   90.00
_cell.angle_beta   90.00
_cell.angle_gamma   90.00
#
_symmetry.space_group_name_H-M   'P 1'
#
loop_
_entity.id
_entity.type
_entity.pdbx_description
1 polymer ?
#
loop_
_entity_poly.entity_id
_entity_poly.type
_entity_poly.pdbx_seq_one_letter_code
_entity_poly.pdbx_strand_id
1 'polypeptide(L)'
;MMREKETRRHPASVCTKIGLAACFLLGLIFVFFGFRGQNQVADASLGNDDSYNAIYTLSKDVNAAWETASADLASFTEEERNSLDETVLSLLKANWENTRAGAGEDAAAFTAGNRAAAWKLMTVSGLVNGPKVSASLRKKITALPADSKTDFRRQLLSCLNDENAQPPAQAEQALEGLTGDERRAMVMQLYITALGDEKQQVTEHVRDLKKSVRSKDSMLTAFEMVVRGETSWLWQFIVSNSKTVILFGVLLILDVILLALLMTSEKQWILNIKWVVILLIVDFLLVFLVLPVFYMIYRGLFPNGSFSLETIRRLFSYSLNLDALKNTLIAAFATMVLGSMIAFPLAWLVGRTNLYGRKFFRSLFVMTYMVPPYVGAMAWLRLLNPNAGIINQWLRALFGLSGPGPLNIYTLPGMIWVLTTFYYPYAFITISRAMEKMDPSFEEAGRISGASPLKTVFTVTLPMMMPSLIGGALLVFIAAASCYGIPSIIGAQGNVNTITTRIVEYVSLGQDSLNDAIGLAGFLMIVALIILFVSDGVLARKQYITVSGKSVQPAMVDLRKGRLPLTLLVAFFAVVVVVIPFTVILTTSFKADLGKSVFDPTNFTTSNWVSVFTMTETISSMKNSLIFAAVTATVGLLVACVMGWLLQRTQVRGRSIPNFLITLGSGTPSVVIALGLIMTMRGNFGINIYNTAWILIVAYLIKYMMMGMRTVVSAMSQIHVSLEESSQIAGAGWGRTMLKITGPLILPSIAAGWFLIFIPSFYELSMTALLYSSTTKTIGYQLYEFWSYTSQPMSCALAFGILLIVILLNFLLNRLTKGNFSI
;
A
#
# COMPACT_ATOMS: atom_id res chain seq x y z
N MET A 1 -26.44 -23.97 51.81
CA MET A 1 -27.03 -24.84 50.77
C MET A 1 -26.86 -24.16 49.43
N MET A 2 -25.65 -23.91 49.04
CA MET A 2 -25.17 -23.36 47.74
C MET A 2 -23.78 -23.88 47.51
N ARG A 3 -23.60 -25.14 47.30
CA ARG A 3 -22.40 -25.78 46.74
C ARG A 3 -22.87 -26.98 45.94
N GLU A 4 -22.25 -27.16 44.79
CA GLU A 4 -22.49 -28.22 43.82
C GLU A 4 -23.49 -27.91 42.70
N LYS A 5 -23.14 -26.94 41.84
CA LYS A 5 -23.38 -27.14 40.44
C LYS A 5 -22.05 -27.58 39.81
N GLU A 6 -21.81 -28.86 39.90
CA GLU A 6 -20.85 -29.55 39.05
C GLU A 6 -21.09 -29.10 37.60
N THR A 7 -20.11 -28.52 37.05
CA THR A 7 -20.02 -28.20 35.64
C THR A 7 -20.03 -29.49 34.84
N ARG A 8 -21.24 -29.99 34.55
CA ARG A 8 -21.39 -30.95 33.44
C ARG A 8 -20.79 -30.27 32.21
N ARG A 9 -19.62 -30.74 31.79
CA ARG A 9 -18.99 -30.28 30.55
C ARG A 9 -20.01 -30.52 29.43
N HIS A 10 -20.62 -29.49 28.93
CA HIS A 10 -21.60 -29.55 27.84
C HIS A 10 -20.92 -30.31 26.67
N PRO A 11 -21.50 -31.35 26.08
CA PRO A 11 -20.89 -32.09 24.98
C PRO A 11 -20.48 -31.18 23.84
N ALA A 12 -21.21 -30.08 23.60
CA ALA A 12 -20.85 -29.04 22.66
C ALA A 12 -19.47 -28.39 22.95
N SER A 13 -19.07 -28.25 24.23
CA SER A 13 -17.76 -27.63 24.55
C SER A 13 -16.58 -28.55 24.25
N VAL A 14 -16.79 -29.86 24.34
CA VAL A 14 -15.77 -30.87 24.00
C VAL A 14 -15.61 -30.94 22.48
N CYS A 15 -16.73 -30.98 21.73
CA CYS A 15 -16.71 -30.95 20.27
C CYS A 15 -16.02 -29.70 19.72
N THR A 16 -16.30 -28.52 20.31
CA THR A 16 -15.65 -27.27 19.89
C THR A 16 -14.14 -27.33 20.14
N LYS A 17 -13.68 -27.83 21.27
CA LYS A 17 -12.23 -27.97 21.56
C LYS A 17 -11.53 -28.92 20.60
N ILE A 18 -12.18 -30.08 20.30
CA ILE A 18 -11.66 -31.06 19.35
C ILE A 18 -11.63 -30.44 17.95
N GLY A 19 -12.68 -29.72 17.54
CA GLY A 19 -12.73 -29.01 16.27
C GLY A 19 -11.62 -27.96 16.13
N LEU A 20 -11.37 -27.14 17.16
CA LEU A 20 -10.28 -26.17 17.17
C LEU A 20 -8.91 -26.84 17.08
N ALA A 21 -8.68 -27.92 17.82
CA ALA A 21 -7.44 -28.69 17.75
C ALA A 21 -7.23 -29.30 16.35
N ALA A 22 -8.28 -29.82 15.72
CA ALA A 22 -8.22 -30.33 14.36
C ALA A 22 -7.91 -29.22 13.33
N CYS A 23 -8.56 -28.07 13.43
CA CYS A 23 -8.27 -26.90 12.58
C CYS A 23 -6.83 -26.39 12.78
N PHE A 24 -6.31 -26.37 14.02
CA PHE A 24 -4.93 -26.00 14.30
C PHE A 24 -3.93 -26.95 13.64
N LEU A 25 -4.16 -28.28 13.77
CA LEU A 25 -3.33 -29.28 13.11
C LEU A 25 -3.41 -29.16 11.58
N LEU A 26 -4.60 -28.91 11.04
CA LEU A 26 -4.79 -28.69 9.61
C LEU A 26 -4.01 -27.46 9.13
N GLY A 27 -4.04 -26.37 9.91
CA GLY A 27 -3.24 -25.17 9.63
C GLY A 27 -1.74 -25.46 9.63
N LEU A 28 -1.23 -26.21 10.60
CA LEU A 28 0.17 -26.65 10.65
C LEU A 28 0.53 -27.54 9.44
N ILE A 29 -0.39 -28.42 9.03
CA ILE A 29 -0.21 -29.27 7.85
C ILE A 29 -0.09 -28.39 6.59
N PHE A 30 -0.96 -27.41 6.40
CA PHE A 30 -0.88 -26.49 5.25
C PHE A 30 0.42 -25.69 5.26
N VAL A 31 0.84 -25.15 6.40
CA VAL A 31 2.11 -24.43 6.52
C VAL A 31 3.29 -25.34 6.20
N PHE A 32 3.33 -26.55 6.76
CA PHE A 32 4.40 -27.52 6.52
C PHE A 32 4.50 -27.93 5.05
N PHE A 33 3.38 -28.33 4.44
CA PHE A 33 3.37 -28.72 3.04
C PHE A 33 3.60 -27.55 2.10
N GLY A 34 3.10 -26.35 2.46
CA GLY A 34 3.38 -25.14 1.71
C GLY A 34 4.87 -24.77 1.70
N PHE A 35 5.55 -24.80 2.85
CA PHE A 35 7.00 -24.60 2.93
C PHE A 35 7.79 -25.70 2.21
N ARG A 36 7.36 -26.96 2.32
CA ARG A 36 7.99 -28.06 1.61
C ARG A 36 7.83 -27.90 0.09
N GLY A 37 6.64 -27.50 -0.37
CA GLY A 37 6.38 -27.15 -1.75
C GLY A 37 7.23 -25.99 -2.23
N GLN A 38 7.34 -24.93 -1.43
CA GLN A 38 8.16 -23.77 -1.71
C GLN A 38 9.65 -24.12 -1.81
N ASN A 39 10.16 -24.99 -0.95
CA ASN A 39 11.55 -25.44 -0.99
C ASN A 39 11.86 -26.34 -2.19
N GLN A 40 10.90 -27.11 -2.67
CA GLN A 40 11.06 -27.96 -3.86
C GLN A 40 10.87 -27.19 -5.17
N VAL A 41 10.08 -26.10 -5.13
CA VAL A 41 9.65 -25.34 -6.30
C VAL A 41 9.56 -23.87 -5.97
N ALA A 42 10.61 -23.31 -5.40
CA ALA A 42 10.55 -21.99 -4.79
C ALA A 42 10.01 -20.85 -5.68
N ASP A 43 9.93 -21.01 -6.99
CA ASP A 43 9.37 -19.99 -7.89
C ASP A 43 8.66 -20.55 -9.13
N ALA A 44 8.28 -21.83 -9.11
CA ALA A 44 7.62 -22.47 -10.25
C ALA A 44 6.09 -22.29 -10.28
N SER A 45 5.56 -21.34 -9.56
CA SER A 45 4.17 -20.91 -9.76
C SER A 45 4.08 -20.13 -11.07
N LEU A 46 3.61 -20.78 -12.09
CA LEU A 46 3.49 -20.30 -13.46
C LEU A 46 2.45 -19.19 -13.68
N GLY A 47 1.90 -18.64 -12.64
CA GLY A 47 1.00 -17.52 -12.65
C GLY A 47 1.54 -16.29 -11.91
N ASN A 48 2.77 -16.31 -11.43
CA ASN A 48 3.34 -15.22 -10.68
C ASN A 48 4.23 -14.35 -11.60
N ASP A 49 3.99 -13.04 -11.61
CA ASP A 49 4.77 -12.09 -12.45
C ASP A 49 6.29 -12.21 -12.23
N ASP A 50 6.73 -12.45 -10.99
CA ASP A 50 8.14 -12.61 -10.66
C ASP A 50 8.74 -13.87 -11.28
N SER A 51 7.97 -14.98 -11.28
CA SER A 51 8.39 -16.23 -11.92
C SER A 51 8.31 -16.13 -13.44
N TYR A 52 7.32 -15.42 -13.98
CA TYR A 52 7.21 -15.16 -15.41
C TYR A 52 8.38 -14.33 -15.91
N ASN A 53 8.73 -13.26 -15.20
CA ASN A 53 9.86 -12.39 -15.55
C ASN A 53 11.19 -13.10 -15.40
N ALA A 54 11.37 -13.94 -14.39
CA ALA A 54 12.55 -14.77 -14.23
C ALA A 54 12.68 -15.79 -15.37
N ILE A 55 11.57 -16.44 -15.76
CA ILE A 55 11.51 -17.36 -16.89
C ILE A 55 11.75 -16.63 -18.22
N TYR A 56 11.17 -15.44 -18.38
CA TYR A 56 11.35 -14.61 -19.58
C TYR A 56 12.81 -14.18 -19.74
N THR A 57 13.44 -13.71 -18.67
CA THR A 57 14.87 -13.33 -18.66
C THR A 57 15.74 -14.54 -18.91
N LEU A 58 15.48 -15.65 -18.23
CA LEU A 58 16.16 -16.92 -18.46
C LEU A 58 15.98 -17.40 -19.89
N SER A 59 14.78 -17.30 -20.46
CA SER A 59 14.50 -17.74 -21.84
C SER A 59 15.27 -16.91 -22.87
N LYS A 60 15.39 -15.60 -22.62
CA LYS A 60 16.17 -14.70 -23.46
C LYS A 60 17.64 -15.06 -23.47
N ASP A 61 18.21 -15.32 -22.29
CA ASP A 61 19.62 -15.62 -22.13
C ASP A 61 19.95 -17.06 -22.56
N VAL A 62 19.04 -18.01 -22.33
CA VAL A 62 19.15 -19.38 -22.84
C VAL A 62 19.06 -19.41 -24.37
N ASN A 63 18.19 -18.56 -24.96
CA ASN A 63 18.12 -18.40 -26.41
C ASN A 63 19.42 -17.85 -26.99
N ALA A 64 20.03 -16.85 -26.36
CA ALA A 64 21.30 -16.27 -26.78
C ALA A 64 22.43 -17.30 -26.64
N ALA A 65 22.47 -18.05 -25.53
CA ALA A 65 23.43 -19.14 -25.34
C ALA A 65 23.23 -20.28 -26.35
N TRP A 66 21.97 -20.61 -26.68
CA TRP A 66 21.63 -21.60 -27.69
C TRP A 66 22.02 -21.13 -29.11
N GLU A 67 21.72 -19.88 -29.43
CA GLU A 67 22.14 -19.31 -30.73
C GLU A 67 23.66 -19.30 -30.89
N THR A 68 24.39 -18.95 -29.83
CA THR A 68 25.85 -18.99 -29.81
C THR A 68 26.36 -20.43 -29.98
N ALA A 69 25.83 -21.37 -29.18
CA ALA A 69 26.21 -22.77 -29.26
C ALA A 69 25.83 -23.44 -30.61
N SER A 70 24.73 -23.01 -31.22
CA SER A 70 24.32 -23.52 -32.54
C SER A 70 25.06 -22.85 -33.69
N ALA A 71 25.49 -21.59 -33.55
CA ALA A 71 26.30 -20.90 -34.57
C ALA A 71 27.69 -21.50 -34.71
N ASP A 72 28.26 -22.01 -33.63
CA ASP A 72 29.63 -22.50 -33.57
C ASP A 72 29.78 -24.01 -33.87
N LEU A 73 28.67 -24.69 -34.16
CA LEU A 73 28.68 -26.02 -34.73
C LEU A 73 29.17 -25.97 -36.22
N ALA A 74 30.26 -25.25 -36.48
CA ALA A 74 30.77 -25.01 -37.80
C ALA A 74 31.13 -26.30 -38.55
N SER A 75 31.30 -27.41 -37.86
CA SER A 75 31.56 -28.72 -38.41
C SER A 75 30.32 -29.46 -38.91
N PHE A 76 29.11 -28.94 -38.64
CA PHE A 76 27.83 -29.54 -39.06
C PHE A 76 27.25 -28.76 -40.23
N THR A 77 26.70 -29.44 -41.20
CA THR A 77 25.92 -28.83 -42.28
C THR A 77 24.60 -28.30 -41.70
N GLU A 78 23.97 -27.37 -42.40
CA GLU A 78 22.68 -26.78 -41.97
C GLU A 78 21.57 -27.84 -41.81
N GLU A 79 21.58 -28.86 -42.67
CA GLU A 79 20.66 -30.00 -42.58
C GLU A 79 20.92 -30.87 -41.36
N GLU A 80 22.21 -31.11 -41.00
CA GLU A 80 22.55 -31.86 -39.79
C GLU A 80 22.19 -31.10 -38.52
N ARG A 81 22.37 -29.78 -38.51
CA ARG A 81 21.98 -28.93 -37.40
C ARG A 81 20.47 -28.98 -37.19
N ASN A 82 19.69 -28.82 -38.26
CA ASN A 82 18.23 -28.87 -38.20
C ASN A 82 17.74 -30.26 -37.78
N SER A 83 18.32 -31.32 -38.31
CA SER A 83 18.02 -32.70 -37.93
C SER A 83 18.35 -32.99 -36.44
N LEU A 84 19.45 -32.45 -35.93
CA LEU A 84 19.86 -32.59 -34.55
C LEU A 84 18.90 -31.81 -33.61
N ASP A 85 18.55 -30.59 -33.98
CA ASP A 85 17.57 -29.76 -33.27
C ASP A 85 16.19 -30.41 -33.24
N GLU A 86 15.70 -30.90 -34.37
CA GLU A 86 14.43 -31.61 -34.47
C GLU A 86 14.46 -32.91 -33.67
N THR A 87 15.55 -33.62 -33.65
CA THR A 87 15.70 -34.87 -32.90
C THR A 87 15.70 -34.64 -31.41
N VAL A 88 16.45 -33.69 -30.88
CA VAL A 88 16.46 -33.32 -29.49
C VAL A 88 15.11 -32.77 -29.09
N LEU A 89 14.53 -31.89 -29.88
CA LEU A 89 13.17 -31.33 -29.65
C LEU A 89 12.11 -32.44 -29.70
N SER A 90 12.16 -33.38 -30.62
CA SER A 90 11.18 -34.47 -30.71
C SER A 90 11.28 -35.44 -29.51
N LEU A 91 12.44 -35.76 -29.05
CA LEU A 91 12.66 -36.61 -27.87
C LEU A 91 12.15 -35.93 -26.57
N LEU A 92 12.47 -34.67 -26.45
CA LEU A 92 11.94 -33.85 -25.35
C LEU A 92 10.40 -33.71 -25.49
N LYS A 93 9.86 -33.46 -26.68
CA LYS A 93 8.44 -33.32 -26.97
C LYS A 93 7.66 -34.62 -26.70
N ALA A 94 8.19 -35.76 -27.07
CA ALA A 94 7.58 -37.07 -26.77
C ALA A 94 7.49 -37.29 -25.24
N ASN A 95 8.51 -36.92 -24.48
CA ASN A 95 8.45 -36.94 -23.02
C ASN A 95 7.40 -35.97 -22.46
N TRP A 96 7.26 -34.81 -23.04
CA TRP A 96 6.24 -33.83 -22.67
C TRP A 96 4.84 -34.35 -22.97
N GLU A 97 4.55 -34.84 -24.13
CA GLU A 97 3.26 -35.34 -24.55
C GLU A 97 2.80 -36.55 -23.70
N ASN A 98 3.72 -37.45 -23.39
CA ASN A 98 3.48 -38.56 -22.48
C ASN A 98 3.17 -38.11 -21.07
N THR A 99 3.76 -37.04 -20.62
CA THR A 99 3.56 -36.46 -19.30
C THR A 99 2.26 -35.63 -19.25
N ARG A 100 1.93 -34.91 -20.34
CA ARG A 100 0.71 -34.14 -20.49
C ARG A 100 -0.55 -35.02 -20.44
N ALA A 101 -0.50 -36.21 -20.95
CA ALA A 101 -1.60 -37.16 -20.89
C ALA A 101 -1.95 -37.59 -19.45
N GLY A 102 -0.98 -37.52 -18.50
CA GLY A 102 -1.17 -37.79 -17.09
C GLY A 102 -1.43 -36.58 -16.18
N ALA A 103 -1.17 -35.35 -16.65
CA ALA A 103 -1.17 -34.14 -15.80
C ALA A 103 -2.44 -33.29 -15.86
N GLY A 104 -3.43 -33.63 -16.73
CA GLY A 104 -4.71 -32.92 -16.82
C GLY A 104 -4.64 -31.52 -17.45
N GLU A 105 -5.78 -30.81 -17.45
CA GLU A 105 -5.95 -29.50 -18.14
C GLU A 105 -5.07 -28.37 -17.59
N ASP A 106 -4.60 -28.44 -16.34
CA ASP A 106 -3.77 -27.39 -15.73
C ASP A 106 -2.38 -27.26 -16.37
N ALA A 107 -1.85 -28.33 -16.99
CA ALA A 107 -0.66 -28.26 -17.79
C ALA A 107 -0.84 -27.49 -19.12
N ALA A 108 -2.09 -27.26 -19.53
CA ALA A 108 -2.42 -26.49 -20.72
C ALA A 108 -2.28 -24.97 -20.53
N ALA A 109 -2.23 -24.49 -19.28
CA ALA A 109 -2.05 -23.07 -18.94
C ALA A 109 -0.65 -22.54 -19.24
N PHE A 110 0.32 -23.42 -19.52
CA PHE A 110 1.60 -23.01 -20.05
C PHE A 110 1.42 -22.40 -21.44
N THR A 111 1.72 -21.14 -21.59
CA THR A 111 1.77 -20.52 -22.92
C THR A 111 2.84 -21.22 -23.79
N ALA A 112 2.63 -21.26 -25.09
CA ALA A 112 3.57 -21.91 -26.02
C ALA A 112 5.02 -21.36 -25.88
N GLY A 113 5.16 -20.06 -25.55
CA GLY A 113 6.46 -19.42 -25.31
C GLY A 113 7.16 -19.95 -24.05
N ASN A 114 6.42 -20.16 -22.96
CA ASN A 114 6.99 -20.68 -21.70
C ASN A 114 7.43 -22.13 -21.88
N ARG A 115 6.71 -22.91 -22.68
CA ARG A 115 7.10 -24.28 -23.03
C ARG A 115 8.39 -24.30 -23.81
N ALA A 116 8.51 -23.50 -24.87
CA ALA A 116 9.72 -23.40 -25.66
C ALA A 116 10.95 -22.99 -24.81
N ALA A 117 10.77 -22.04 -23.88
CA ALA A 117 11.82 -21.62 -22.98
C ALA A 117 12.24 -22.73 -22.00
N ALA A 118 11.28 -23.46 -21.43
CA ALA A 118 11.54 -24.58 -20.55
C ALA A 118 12.32 -25.71 -21.28
N TRP A 119 11.92 -25.97 -22.50
CA TRP A 119 12.58 -26.98 -23.36
C TRP A 119 14.05 -26.62 -23.65
N LYS A 120 14.32 -25.37 -24.07
CA LYS A 120 15.65 -24.90 -24.35
C LYS A 120 16.53 -24.94 -23.09
N LEU A 121 16.00 -24.54 -21.95
CA LEU A 121 16.68 -24.58 -20.65
C LEU A 121 17.05 -26.02 -20.25
N MET A 122 16.11 -26.97 -20.40
CA MET A 122 16.37 -28.38 -20.12
C MET A 122 17.43 -28.96 -21.06
N THR A 123 17.35 -28.58 -22.34
CA THR A 123 18.33 -29.04 -23.34
C THR A 123 19.72 -28.50 -23.02
N VAL A 124 19.86 -27.19 -22.77
CA VAL A 124 21.16 -26.59 -22.41
C VAL A 124 21.69 -27.16 -21.10
N SER A 125 20.81 -27.39 -20.10
CA SER A 125 21.20 -28.02 -18.83
C SER A 125 21.69 -29.48 -19.05
N GLY A 126 21.00 -30.23 -19.91
CA GLY A 126 21.43 -31.57 -20.29
C GLY A 126 22.75 -31.59 -21.02
N LEU A 127 22.97 -30.65 -21.94
CA LEU A 127 24.24 -30.49 -22.66
C LEU A 127 25.41 -30.14 -21.71
N VAL A 128 25.16 -29.26 -20.72
CA VAL A 128 26.18 -28.81 -19.78
C VAL A 128 26.54 -29.87 -18.73
N ASN A 129 25.56 -30.56 -18.18
CA ASN A 129 25.77 -31.54 -17.12
C ASN A 129 26.09 -32.95 -17.67
N GLY A 130 25.79 -33.16 -18.92
CA GLY A 130 25.86 -34.48 -19.57
C GLY A 130 24.74 -35.43 -19.07
N PRO A 131 24.37 -36.42 -19.85
CA PRO A 131 23.44 -37.45 -19.41
C PRO A 131 24.10 -38.32 -18.31
N LYS A 132 23.33 -38.81 -17.36
CA LYS A 132 23.76 -39.84 -16.41
C LYS A 132 23.94 -41.14 -17.17
N VAL A 133 25.20 -41.45 -17.53
CA VAL A 133 25.54 -42.58 -18.36
C VAL A 133 26.03 -43.73 -17.48
N SER A 134 25.48 -44.93 -17.67
CA SER A 134 25.98 -46.14 -17.04
C SER A 134 27.44 -46.42 -17.52
N ALA A 135 28.22 -47.16 -16.73
CA ALA A 135 29.57 -47.49 -17.09
C ALA A 135 29.64 -48.29 -18.43
N SER A 136 28.64 -49.11 -18.69
CA SER A 136 28.50 -49.85 -19.96
C SER A 136 28.23 -48.94 -21.15
N LEU A 137 27.30 -47.95 -20.98
CA LEU A 137 26.98 -46.99 -22.04
C LEU A 137 28.19 -46.06 -22.33
N ARG A 138 28.90 -45.65 -21.29
CA ARG A 138 30.13 -44.86 -21.44
C ARG A 138 31.19 -45.60 -22.28
N LYS A 139 31.34 -46.90 -22.07
CA LYS A 139 32.23 -47.73 -22.85
C LYS A 139 31.80 -47.82 -24.33
N LYS A 140 30.49 -47.92 -24.58
CA LYS A 140 29.90 -47.90 -25.93
C LYS A 140 30.14 -46.55 -26.62
N ILE A 141 29.93 -45.42 -25.91
CA ILE A 141 30.15 -44.06 -26.43
C ILE A 141 31.65 -43.85 -26.78
N THR A 142 32.58 -44.29 -25.90
CA THR A 142 34.03 -44.17 -26.16
C THR A 142 34.51 -45.07 -27.25
N ALA A 143 33.80 -46.09 -27.62
CA ALA A 143 34.13 -46.97 -28.76
C ALA A 143 33.69 -46.39 -30.13
N LEU A 144 32.89 -45.29 -30.14
CA LEU A 144 32.53 -44.61 -31.37
C LEU A 144 33.75 -43.83 -31.91
N PRO A 145 33.95 -43.80 -33.25
CA PRO A 145 35.06 -43.09 -33.86
C PRO A 145 35.05 -41.61 -33.54
N ALA A 146 36.16 -41.08 -33.01
CA ALA A 146 36.28 -39.64 -32.67
C ALA A 146 36.23 -38.72 -33.90
N ASP A 147 36.63 -39.25 -35.02
CA ASP A 147 36.71 -38.51 -36.28
C ASP A 147 35.63 -38.98 -37.26
N SER A 148 34.35 -38.80 -36.85
CA SER A 148 33.21 -39.23 -37.64
C SER A 148 32.93 -38.22 -38.76
N LYS A 149 33.01 -38.67 -40.01
CA LYS A 149 32.51 -37.91 -41.18
C LYS A 149 31.04 -37.58 -41.00
N THR A 150 30.60 -36.51 -41.66
CA THR A 150 29.24 -35.98 -41.60
C THR A 150 28.17 -37.05 -41.85
N ASP A 151 28.40 -37.93 -42.79
CA ASP A 151 27.49 -39.04 -43.14
C ASP A 151 27.34 -40.08 -42.03
N PHE A 152 28.42 -40.39 -41.31
CA PHE A 152 28.41 -41.32 -40.19
C PHE A 152 27.54 -40.80 -39.03
N ARG A 153 27.65 -39.51 -38.69
CA ARG A 153 26.84 -38.88 -37.68
C ARG A 153 25.36 -38.87 -38.06
N ARG A 154 25.03 -38.56 -39.33
CA ARG A 154 23.63 -38.55 -39.84
C ARG A 154 23.01 -39.94 -39.74
N GLN A 155 23.72 -40.99 -40.18
CA GLN A 155 23.29 -42.37 -40.07
C GLN A 155 23.13 -42.79 -38.61
N LEU A 156 24.05 -42.43 -37.72
CA LEU A 156 23.97 -42.71 -36.30
C LEU A 156 22.76 -42.06 -35.62
N LEU A 157 22.52 -40.81 -35.96
CA LEU A 157 21.34 -40.08 -35.47
C LEU A 157 20.03 -40.70 -36.00
N SER A 158 19.97 -41.11 -37.27
CA SER A 158 18.83 -41.82 -37.84
C SER A 158 18.55 -43.11 -37.10
N CYS A 159 19.57 -43.93 -36.83
CA CYS A 159 19.43 -45.18 -36.07
C CYS A 159 19.07 -44.98 -34.58
N LEU A 160 19.44 -43.87 -33.98
CA LEU A 160 19.09 -43.55 -32.62
C LEU A 160 17.63 -43.10 -32.51
N ASN A 161 17.04 -42.57 -33.59
CA ASN A 161 15.64 -42.12 -33.66
C ASN A 161 14.69 -43.19 -34.18
N ASP A 162 15.13 -44.04 -35.08
CA ASP A 162 14.35 -45.13 -35.67
C ASP A 162 15.03 -46.47 -35.42
N GLU A 163 14.37 -47.37 -34.70
CA GLU A 163 14.89 -48.71 -34.39
C GLU A 163 15.05 -49.59 -35.65
N ASN A 164 14.34 -49.29 -36.74
CA ASN A 164 14.36 -50.02 -37.97
C ASN A 164 15.44 -49.52 -38.98
N ALA A 165 16.08 -48.37 -38.68
CA ALA A 165 17.14 -47.85 -39.54
C ALA A 165 18.40 -48.69 -39.46
N GLN A 166 19.05 -48.94 -40.60
CA GLN A 166 20.32 -49.73 -40.65
C GLN A 166 21.47 -48.94 -40.01
N PRO A 167 22.11 -49.48 -38.95
CA PRO A 167 23.22 -48.82 -38.32
C PRO A 167 24.45 -48.77 -39.25
N PRO A 168 25.27 -47.71 -39.12
CA PRO A 168 26.56 -47.71 -39.78
C PRO A 168 27.42 -48.90 -39.29
N ALA A 169 28.11 -49.60 -40.16
CA ALA A 169 28.88 -50.83 -39.83
C ALA A 169 29.85 -50.61 -38.66
N GLN A 170 30.34 -49.36 -38.46
CA GLN A 170 31.27 -49.02 -37.37
C GLN A 170 30.58 -48.76 -36.02
N ALA A 171 29.24 -48.65 -36.02
CA ALA A 171 28.45 -48.36 -34.82
C ALA A 171 27.51 -49.51 -34.42
N GLU A 172 27.45 -50.58 -35.21
CA GLU A 172 26.52 -51.70 -35.02
C GLU A 172 26.60 -52.27 -33.60
N GLN A 173 27.82 -52.59 -33.14
CA GLN A 173 28.04 -53.09 -31.79
C GLN A 173 27.71 -52.08 -30.67
N ALA A 174 27.83 -50.77 -30.94
CA ALA A 174 27.54 -49.75 -29.97
C ALA A 174 26.05 -49.51 -29.80
N LEU A 175 25.25 -49.76 -30.85
CA LEU A 175 23.80 -49.55 -30.89
C LEU A 175 23.00 -50.78 -30.44
N GLU A 176 23.63 -51.95 -30.40
CA GLU A 176 23.02 -53.22 -30.08
C GLU A 176 22.54 -53.23 -28.59
N GLY A 177 21.26 -53.56 -28.38
CA GLY A 177 20.67 -53.70 -27.03
C GLY A 177 20.52 -52.38 -26.24
N LEU A 178 20.48 -51.21 -26.90
CA LEU A 178 20.21 -49.94 -26.24
C LEU A 178 18.72 -49.78 -25.88
N THR A 179 18.48 -49.40 -24.66
CA THR A 179 17.12 -48.96 -24.23
C THR A 179 16.81 -47.58 -24.77
N GLY A 180 15.56 -47.19 -24.84
CA GLY A 180 15.16 -45.87 -25.28
C GLY A 180 15.80 -44.70 -24.51
N ASP A 181 16.09 -44.89 -23.19
CA ASP A 181 16.81 -43.90 -22.39
C ASP A 181 18.32 -43.84 -22.70
N GLU A 182 18.92 -44.98 -23.01
CA GLU A 182 20.34 -45.03 -23.42
C GLU A 182 20.55 -44.43 -24.81
N ARG A 183 19.58 -44.57 -25.72
CA ARG A 183 19.57 -43.89 -27.03
C ARG A 183 19.51 -42.38 -26.86
N ARG A 184 18.61 -41.90 -26.04
CA ARG A 184 18.50 -40.47 -25.69
C ARG A 184 19.80 -39.92 -25.09
N ALA A 185 20.38 -40.66 -24.15
CA ALA A 185 21.64 -40.26 -23.53
C ALA A 185 22.80 -40.21 -24.57
N MET A 186 22.78 -41.09 -25.54
CA MET A 186 23.78 -41.11 -26.64
C MET A 186 23.63 -39.92 -27.59
N VAL A 187 22.38 -39.54 -27.96
CA VAL A 187 22.10 -38.34 -28.74
C VAL A 187 22.58 -37.08 -28.02
N MET A 188 22.29 -36.94 -26.73
CA MET A 188 22.76 -35.83 -25.90
C MET A 188 24.31 -35.80 -25.85
N GLN A 189 24.95 -36.95 -25.73
CA GLN A 189 26.42 -37.04 -25.70
C GLN A 189 27.04 -36.63 -27.04
N LEU A 190 26.45 -37.00 -28.16
CA LEU A 190 26.89 -36.56 -29.48
C LEU A 190 26.82 -35.04 -29.62
N TYR A 191 25.73 -34.44 -29.09
CA TYR A 191 25.56 -33.00 -29.08
C TYR A 191 26.61 -32.29 -28.22
N ILE A 192 26.90 -32.83 -27.02
CA ILE A 192 27.95 -32.32 -26.13
C ILE A 192 29.33 -32.40 -26.80
N THR A 193 29.60 -33.48 -27.52
CA THR A 193 30.86 -33.66 -28.21
C THR A 193 30.98 -32.68 -29.38
N ALA A 194 29.90 -32.36 -30.06
CA ALA A 194 29.87 -31.38 -31.15
C ALA A 194 30.06 -29.92 -30.69
N LEU A 195 29.77 -29.60 -29.44
CA LEU A 195 29.99 -28.24 -28.89
C LEU A 195 31.49 -27.88 -28.72
N GLY A 196 32.38 -28.87 -28.71
CA GLY A 196 33.84 -28.65 -28.66
C GLY A 196 34.29 -27.68 -27.56
N ASP A 197 35.12 -26.71 -27.93
CA ASP A 197 35.69 -25.73 -26.99
C ASP A 197 34.68 -24.74 -26.42
N GLU A 198 33.52 -24.56 -27.06
CA GLU A 198 32.49 -23.62 -26.59
C GLU A 198 31.62 -24.16 -25.45
N LYS A 199 31.73 -25.46 -25.16
CA LYS A 199 31.11 -26.08 -24.00
C LYS A 199 31.43 -25.31 -22.73
N GLN A 200 32.61 -24.74 -22.59
CA GLN A 200 33.00 -23.97 -21.41
C GLN A 200 32.23 -22.65 -21.32
N GLN A 201 32.08 -21.91 -22.41
CA GLN A 201 31.34 -20.62 -22.43
C GLN A 201 29.87 -20.85 -22.16
N VAL A 202 29.24 -21.84 -22.77
CA VAL A 202 27.86 -22.21 -22.50
C VAL A 202 27.69 -22.65 -21.04
N THR A 203 28.66 -23.39 -20.49
CA THR A 203 28.63 -23.80 -19.07
C THR A 203 28.73 -22.63 -18.13
N GLU A 204 29.57 -21.65 -18.39
CA GLU A 204 29.72 -20.44 -17.57
C GLU A 204 28.49 -19.58 -17.67
N HIS A 205 27.92 -19.38 -18.83
CA HIS A 205 26.71 -18.61 -19.04
C HIS A 205 25.50 -19.25 -18.32
N VAL A 206 25.27 -20.55 -18.46
CA VAL A 206 24.25 -21.29 -17.70
C VAL A 206 24.50 -21.24 -16.19
N ARG A 207 25.78 -21.25 -15.75
CA ARG A 207 26.14 -21.11 -14.35
C ARG A 207 25.84 -19.73 -13.80
N ASP A 208 26.03 -18.67 -14.58
CA ASP A 208 25.70 -17.29 -14.17
C ASP A 208 24.21 -17.03 -14.21
N LEU A 209 23.51 -17.55 -15.20
CA LEU A 209 22.05 -17.64 -15.19
C LEU A 209 21.54 -18.37 -13.96
N LYS A 210 22.13 -19.49 -13.68
CA LYS A 210 21.87 -20.22 -12.46
C LYS A 210 22.11 -19.39 -11.22
N LYS A 211 23.02 -18.52 -11.06
CA LYS A 211 23.24 -17.63 -9.93
C LYS A 211 22.22 -16.47 -9.86
N SER A 212 21.74 -15.99 -10.98
CA SER A 212 20.77 -14.89 -11.03
C SER A 212 19.35 -15.33 -10.65
N VAL A 213 19.00 -16.60 -10.84
CA VAL A 213 17.70 -17.18 -10.52
C VAL A 213 17.76 -17.88 -9.15
N ARG A 214 16.94 -17.49 -8.25
CA ARG A 214 17.00 -17.71 -6.81
C ARG A 214 16.87 -19.14 -6.32
N SER A 215 16.44 -20.08 -7.11
CA SER A 215 16.38 -21.51 -6.76
C SER A 215 16.40 -22.34 -8.01
N LYS A 216 17.50 -22.46 -8.51
CA LYS A 216 17.92 -23.00 -9.76
C LYS A 216 17.59 -24.45 -10.00
N ASP A 217 17.98 -25.24 -9.00
CA ASP A 217 17.72 -26.66 -9.04
C ASP A 217 16.24 -26.94 -8.80
N SER A 218 15.56 -26.09 -8.04
CA SER A 218 14.12 -26.25 -7.78
C SER A 218 13.27 -25.87 -8.99
N MET A 219 13.65 -24.87 -9.77
CA MET A 219 12.87 -24.48 -10.95
C MET A 219 13.02 -25.50 -12.09
N LEU A 220 14.24 -25.98 -12.33
CA LEU A 220 14.50 -27.08 -13.27
C LEU A 220 13.86 -28.37 -12.79
N THR A 221 13.99 -28.70 -11.50
CA THR A 221 13.34 -29.88 -10.89
C THR A 221 11.84 -29.79 -10.96
N ALA A 222 11.27 -28.59 -10.79
CA ALA A 222 9.84 -28.37 -10.91
C ALA A 222 9.34 -28.58 -12.34
N PHE A 223 10.05 -28.03 -13.31
CA PHE A 223 9.75 -28.29 -14.71
C PHE A 223 9.88 -29.78 -15.04
N GLU A 224 10.92 -30.44 -14.57
CA GLU A 224 11.10 -31.88 -14.74
C GLU A 224 9.99 -32.69 -14.06
N MET A 225 9.58 -32.35 -12.84
CA MET A 225 8.50 -33.04 -12.13
C MET A 225 7.14 -32.83 -12.80
N VAL A 226 6.85 -31.61 -13.25
CA VAL A 226 5.61 -31.29 -14.00
C VAL A 226 5.65 -31.98 -15.37
N VAL A 227 6.79 -31.98 -16.05
CA VAL A 227 6.97 -32.64 -17.35
C VAL A 227 6.87 -34.16 -17.22
N ARG A 228 7.38 -34.76 -16.15
CA ARG A 228 7.38 -36.24 -15.96
C ARG A 228 6.11 -36.78 -15.34
N GLY A 229 5.17 -35.93 -14.88
CA GLY A 229 3.94 -36.38 -14.23
C GLY A 229 4.14 -37.17 -12.93
N GLU A 230 5.31 -37.04 -12.31
CA GLU A 230 5.73 -37.85 -11.14
C GLU A 230 5.05 -37.43 -9.84
N THR A 231 4.19 -36.39 -9.88
CA THR A 231 3.54 -35.85 -8.68
C THR A 231 2.03 -35.96 -8.74
N SER A 232 1.40 -36.23 -7.60
CA SER A 232 -0.05 -36.21 -7.49
C SER A 232 -0.61 -34.82 -7.78
N TRP A 233 -1.83 -34.73 -8.32
CA TRP A 233 -2.54 -33.46 -8.54
C TRP A 233 -2.50 -32.54 -7.30
N LEU A 234 -2.74 -33.09 -6.12
CA LEU A 234 -2.72 -32.34 -4.86
C LEU A 234 -1.34 -31.72 -4.58
N TRP A 235 -0.27 -32.47 -4.88
CA TRP A 235 1.09 -31.96 -4.68
C TRP A 235 1.45 -30.86 -5.68
N GLN A 236 1.07 -31.02 -6.94
CA GLN A 236 1.23 -29.98 -7.97
C GLN A 236 0.49 -28.70 -7.59
N PHE A 237 -0.76 -28.83 -7.06
CA PHE A 237 -1.52 -27.68 -6.56
C PHE A 237 -0.82 -27.00 -5.38
N ILE A 238 -0.31 -27.75 -4.39
CA ILE A 238 0.42 -27.20 -3.24
C ILE A 238 1.68 -26.49 -3.68
N VAL A 239 2.37 -27.04 -4.61
CA VAL A 239 3.63 -26.50 -5.14
C VAL A 239 3.37 -25.19 -5.93
N SER A 240 2.45 -25.22 -6.87
CA SER A 240 2.11 -24.05 -7.70
C SER A 240 1.48 -22.90 -6.89
N ASN A 241 0.81 -23.23 -5.78
CA ASN A 241 0.15 -22.27 -4.92
C ASN A 241 0.78 -22.19 -3.50
N SER A 242 2.04 -22.51 -3.35
CA SER A 242 2.70 -22.68 -2.05
C SER A 242 2.55 -21.47 -1.13
N LYS A 243 2.71 -20.24 -1.65
CA LYS A 243 2.54 -19.01 -0.88
C LYS A 243 1.09 -18.83 -0.39
N THR A 244 0.11 -19.16 -1.23
CA THR A 244 -1.31 -19.11 -0.89
C THR A 244 -1.67 -20.17 0.17
N VAL A 245 -1.12 -21.37 0.03
CA VAL A 245 -1.32 -22.47 0.99
C VAL A 245 -0.70 -22.12 2.35
N ILE A 246 0.49 -21.53 2.38
CA ILE A 246 1.12 -21.03 3.60
C ILE A 246 0.26 -19.93 4.23
N LEU A 247 -0.16 -18.94 3.45
CA LEU A 247 -1.01 -17.85 3.96
C LEU A 247 -2.29 -18.39 4.58
N PHE A 248 -2.99 -19.29 3.89
CA PHE A 248 -4.22 -19.90 4.41
C PHE A 248 -3.98 -20.70 5.69
N GLY A 249 -2.89 -21.46 5.75
CA GLY A 249 -2.51 -22.20 6.95
C GLY A 249 -2.17 -21.26 8.13
N VAL A 250 -1.46 -20.18 7.89
CA VAL A 250 -1.13 -19.17 8.92
C VAL A 250 -2.40 -18.46 9.42
N LEU A 251 -3.28 -18.03 8.54
CA LEU A 251 -4.56 -17.42 8.93
C LEU A 251 -5.39 -18.39 9.78
N LEU A 252 -5.53 -19.65 9.35
CA LEU A 252 -6.26 -20.66 10.10
C LEU A 252 -5.67 -20.87 11.50
N ILE A 253 -4.35 -20.90 11.64
CA ILE A 253 -3.67 -21.02 12.95
C ILE A 253 -3.98 -19.79 13.82
N LEU A 254 -3.88 -18.58 13.26
CA LEU A 254 -4.15 -17.34 13.99
C LEU A 254 -5.61 -17.27 14.44
N ASP A 255 -6.55 -17.68 13.58
CA ASP A 255 -7.97 -17.74 13.89
C ASP A 255 -8.27 -18.69 15.04
N VAL A 256 -7.67 -19.88 15.00
CA VAL A 256 -7.84 -20.85 16.07
C VAL A 256 -7.28 -20.34 17.39
N ILE A 257 -6.10 -19.72 17.37
CA ILE A 257 -5.50 -19.10 18.55
C ILE A 257 -6.40 -17.98 19.08
N LEU A 258 -6.87 -17.08 18.23
CA LEU A 258 -7.73 -15.98 18.61
C LEU A 258 -9.07 -16.46 19.16
N LEU A 259 -9.71 -17.45 18.51
CA LEU A 259 -10.93 -18.08 19.00
C LEU A 259 -10.72 -18.74 20.36
N ALA A 260 -9.64 -19.48 20.53
CA ALA A 260 -9.32 -20.12 21.81
C ALA A 260 -9.13 -19.09 22.93
N LEU A 261 -8.45 -17.97 22.65
CA LEU A 261 -8.29 -16.87 23.59
C LEU A 261 -9.63 -16.22 23.96
N LEU A 262 -10.50 -15.97 22.97
CA LEU A 262 -11.82 -15.37 23.15
C LEU A 262 -12.73 -16.30 23.98
N MET A 263 -12.79 -17.58 23.62
CA MET A 263 -13.59 -18.59 24.32
C MET A 263 -13.12 -18.82 25.76
N THR A 264 -11.81 -18.84 25.97
CA THR A 264 -11.22 -18.96 27.32
C THR A 264 -11.53 -17.74 28.18
N SER A 265 -11.50 -16.56 27.61
CA SER A 265 -11.74 -15.30 28.32
C SER A 265 -13.18 -15.17 28.84
N GLU A 266 -14.15 -15.61 28.06
CA GLU A 266 -15.59 -15.57 28.40
C GLU A 266 -16.05 -16.86 29.12
N LYS A 267 -15.16 -17.85 29.31
CA LYS A 267 -15.48 -19.17 29.88
C LYS A 267 -16.60 -19.89 29.13
N GLN A 268 -16.85 -19.55 27.89
CA GLN A 268 -17.84 -20.13 27.00
C GLN A 268 -17.17 -20.78 25.80
N TRP A 269 -17.37 -22.06 25.60
CA TRP A 269 -16.82 -22.82 24.47
C TRP A 269 -17.89 -23.09 23.41
N ILE A 270 -18.69 -22.04 23.11
CA ILE A 270 -19.73 -22.07 22.09
C ILE A 270 -19.42 -20.90 21.14
N LEU A 271 -19.38 -21.19 19.84
CA LEU A 271 -19.10 -20.16 18.82
C LEU A 271 -20.17 -19.07 18.86
N ASN A 272 -19.74 -17.83 19.02
CA ASN A 272 -20.59 -16.66 19.05
C ASN A 272 -20.35 -15.79 17.83
N ILE A 273 -21.41 -15.22 17.25
CA ILE A 273 -21.34 -14.33 16.07
C ILE A 273 -20.37 -13.16 16.27
N LYS A 274 -20.21 -12.67 17.51
CA LYS A 274 -19.26 -11.60 17.85
C LYS A 274 -17.83 -11.95 17.48
N TRP A 275 -17.44 -13.21 17.72
CA TRP A 275 -16.09 -13.70 17.43
C TRP A 275 -15.84 -13.87 15.94
N VAL A 276 -16.85 -14.40 15.23
CA VAL A 276 -16.78 -14.50 13.77
C VAL A 276 -16.57 -13.13 13.14
N VAL A 277 -17.28 -12.12 13.62
CA VAL A 277 -17.13 -10.73 13.14
C VAL A 277 -15.74 -10.17 13.44
N ILE A 278 -15.21 -10.44 14.65
CA ILE A 278 -13.83 -10.03 15.00
C ILE A 278 -12.83 -10.68 14.06
N LEU A 279 -12.95 -12.00 13.83
CA LEU A 279 -12.07 -12.73 12.92
C LEU A 279 -12.11 -12.15 11.51
N LEU A 280 -13.30 -11.96 10.94
CA LEU A 280 -13.42 -11.40 9.59
C LEU A 280 -12.74 -10.02 9.45
N ILE A 281 -12.86 -9.16 10.47
CA ILE A 281 -12.19 -7.85 10.46
C ILE A 281 -10.68 -8.02 10.61
N VAL A 282 -10.23 -8.92 11.50
CA VAL A 282 -8.80 -9.20 11.72
C VAL A 282 -8.19 -9.79 10.46
N ASP A 283 -8.84 -10.79 9.84
CA ASP A 283 -8.35 -11.41 8.61
C ASP A 283 -8.22 -10.42 7.47
N PHE A 284 -9.26 -9.59 7.28
CA PHE A 284 -9.19 -8.51 6.31
C PHE A 284 -7.95 -7.63 6.53
N LEU A 285 -7.69 -7.23 7.77
CA LEU A 285 -6.55 -6.37 8.10
C LEU A 285 -5.21 -7.13 8.05
N LEU A 286 -5.19 -8.42 8.39
CA LEU A 286 -4.00 -9.25 8.24
C LEU A 286 -3.61 -9.41 6.77
N VAL A 287 -4.57 -9.70 5.91
CA VAL A 287 -4.32 -9.92 4.47
C VAL A 287 -3.97 -8.63 3.74
N PHE A 288 -4.69 -7.54 4.01
CA PHE A 288 -4.56 -6.32 3.21
C PHE A 288 -3.69 -5.22 3.84
N LEU A 289 -3.32 -5.33 5.12
CA LEU A 289 -2.43 -4.39 5.79
C LEU A 289 -1.15 -5.07 6.29
N VAL A 290 -1.29 -6.11 7.13
CA VAL A 290 -0.12 -6.70 7.80
C VAL A 290 0.74 -7.48 6.83
N LEU A 291 0.13 -8.34 6.00
CA LEU A 291 0.85 -9.12 4.99
C LEU A 291 1.62 -8.23 3.99
N PRO A 292 1.01 -7.17 3.39
CA PRO A 292 1.74 -6.25 2.52
C PRO A 292 2.95 -5.60 3.18
N VAL A 293 2.78 -5.08 4.39
CA VAL A 293 3.89 -4.44 5.12
C VAL A 293 4.97 -5.46 5.50
N PHE A 294 4.56 -6.62 6.00
CA PHE A 294 5.49 -7.70 6.34
C PHE A 294 6.25 -8.20 5.12
N TYR A 295 5.56 -8.45 4.01
CA TYR A 295 6.18 -8.91 2.78
C TYR A 295 7.15 -7.88 2.19
N MET A 296 6.82 -6.61 2.27
CA MET A 296 7.72 -5.51 1.89
C MET A 296 9.01 -5.53 2.73
N ILE A 297 8.90 -5.64 4.07
CA ILE A 297 10.06 -5.75 4.97
C ILE A 297 10.86 -7.02 4.67
N TYR A 298 10.17 -8.15 4.49
CA TYR A 298 10.80 -9.41 4.12
C TYR A 298 11.62 -9.29 2.84
N ARG A 299 11.05 -8.72 1.77
CA ARG A 299 11.75 -8.49 0.50
C ARG A 299 12.93 -7.52 0.64
N GLY A 300 12.81 -6.53 1.51
CA GLY A 300 13.91 -5.60 1.82
C GLY A 300 15.11 -6.28 2.50
N LEU A 301 14.84 -7.26 3.38
CA LEU A 301 15.88 -7.99 4.12
C LEU A 301 16.37 -9.25 3.38
N PHE A 302 15.53 -9.83 2.53
CA PHE A 302 15.84 -11.04 1.75
C PHE A 302 15.61 -10.79 0.24
N PRO A 303 16.30 -9.83 -0.38
CA PRO A 303 16.09 -9.45 -1.79
C PRO A 303 16.25 -10.63 -2.74
N ASN A 304 17.19 -11.53 -2.42
CA ASN A 304 17.49 -12.74 -3.21
C ASN A 304 17.28 -14.06 -2.43
N GLY A 305 16.45 -14.15 -1.36
CA GLY A 305 16.22 -15.34 -0.53
C GLY A 305 17.33 -15.60 0.49
N SER A 306 18.44 -14.88 0.40
CA SER A 306 19.47 -14.82 1.42
C SER A 306 19.34 -13.51 2.19
N PHE A 307 19.60 -13.55 3.48
CA PHE A 307 19.64 -12.34 4.30
C PHE A 307 20.69 -11.37 3.78
N SER A 308 20.28 -10.15 3.48
CA SER A 308 21.17 -9.10 2.97
C SER A 308 20.77 -7.74 3.51
N LEU A 309 21.74 -7.00 3.98
CA LEU A 309 21.58 -5.60 4.37
C LEU A 309 21.87 -4.63 3.22
N GLU A 310 22.02 -5.13 2.00
CA GLU A 310 22.36 -4.30 0.84
C GLU A 310 21.30 -3.20 0.58
N THR A 311 20.01 -3.53 0.70
CA THR A 311 18.91 -2.54 0.58
C THR A 311 19.08 -1.41 1.59
N ILE A 312 19.43 -1.73 2.84
CA ILE A 312 19.69 -0.73 3.88
C ILE A 312 20.99 0.04 3.58
N ARG A 313 22.05 -0.65 3.14
CA ARG A 313 23.31 0.02 2.78
C ARG A 313 23.11 0.98 1.61
N ARG A 314 22.38 0.60 0.56
CA ARG A 314 22.04 1.48 -0.57
C ARG A 314 21.26 2.71 -0.13
N LEU A 315 20.31 2.55 0.80
CA LEU A 315 19.54 3.66 1.35
C LEU A 315 20.44 4.78 1.88
N PHE A 316 21.52 4.42 2.59
CA PHE A 316 22.47 5.37 3.20
C PHE A 316 23.67 5.71 2.33
N SER A 317 23.92 5.00 1.22
CA SER A 317 25.06 5.25 0.33
C SER A 317 24.73 6.25 -0.79
N TYR A 318 23.47 6.33 -1.23
CA TYR A 318 23.06 7.25 -2.28
C TYR A 318 22.73 8.63 -1.69
N SER A 319 23.46 9.68 -2.14
CA SER A 319 23.27 11.05 -1.67
C SER A 319 21.84 11.55 -1.85
N LEU A 320 21.19 11.23 -2.97
CA LEU A 320 19.79 11.60 -3.26
C LEU A 320 18.80 10.98 -2.25
N ASN A 321 19.06 9.76 -1.79
CA ASN A 321 18.23 9.12 -0.75
C ASN A 321 18.45 9.78 0.61
N LEU A 322 19.70 10.09 0.95
CA LEU A 322 20.03 10.81 2.18
C LEU A 322 19.41 12.21 2.22
N ASP A 323 19.43 12.92 1.09
CA ASP A 323 18.79 14.23 0.98
C ASP A 323 17.28 14.13 1.11
N ALA A 324 16.66 13.11 0.49
CA ALA A 324 15.23 12.85 0.67
C ALA A 324 14.86 12.51 2.12
N LEU A 325 15.70 11.74 2.82
CA LEU A 325 15.55 11.44 4.25
C LEU A 325 15.62 12.72 5.09
N LYS A 326 16.68 13.51 4.92
CA LYS A 326 16.89 14.77 5.63
C LYS A 326 15.75 15.74 5.35
N ASN A 327 15.40 15.96 4.09
CA ASN A 327 14.35 16.87 3.69
C ASN A 327 13.01 16.47 4.31
N THR A 328 12.66 15.18 4.29
CA THR A 328 11.41 14.69 4.89
C THR A 328 11.38 14.92 6.40
N LEU A 329 12.45 14.58 7.12
CA LEU A 329 12.51 14.74 8.58
C LEU A 329 12.51 16.21 8.98
N ILE A 330 13.28 17.04 8.30
CA ILE A 330 13.34 18.49 8.54
C ILE A 330 11.99 19.12 8.23
N ALA A 331 11.39 18.81 7.06
CA ALA A 331 10.10 19.37 6.68
C ALA A 331 9.00 18.95 7.65
N ALA A 332 8.94 17.68 8.02
CA ALA A 332 7.93 17.17 8.95
C ALA A 332 8.09 17.76 10.35
N PHE A 333 9.33 17.84 10.87
CA PHE A 333 9.62 18.41 12.18
C PHE A 333 9.33 19.92 12.22
N ALA A 334 9.79 20.66 11.22
CA ALA A 334 9.53 22.11 11.14
C ALA A 334 8.02 22.38 10.99
N THR A 335 7.32 21.63 10.15
CA THR A 335 5.86 21.72 10.01
C THR A 335 5.13 21.40 11.31
N MET A 336 5.57 20.39 12.06
CA MET A 336 5.03 20.05 13.38
C MET A 336 5.16 21.21 14.36
N VAL A 337 6.35 21.80 14.47
CA VAL A 337 6.61 22.92 15.38
C VAL A 337 5.81 24.16 14.96
N LEU A 338 5.97 24.61 13.73
CA LEU A 338 5.29 25.81 13.21
C LEU A 338 3.76 25.65 13.20
N GLY A 339 3.28 24.47 12.78
CA GLY A 339 1.84 24.15 12.79
C GLY A 339 1.25 24.17 14.20
N SER A 340 1.97 23.64 15.17
CA SER A 340 1.54 23.66 16.59
C SER A 340 1.60 25.07 17.18
N MET A 341 2.62 25.85 16.85
CA MET A 341 2.75 27.27 17.26
C MET A 341 1.61 28.13 16.72
N ILE A 342 1.09 27.84 15.53
CA ILE A 342 -0.08 28.50 14.94
C ILE A 342 -1.37 27.97 15.56
N ALA A 343 -1.48 26.65 15.68
CA ALA A 343 -2.71 25.98 16.09
C ALA A 343 -3.14 26.31 17.52
N PHE A 344 -2.19 26.38 18.47
CA PHE A 344 -2.51 26.61 19.87
C PHE A 344 -3.11 28.01 20.12
N PRO A 345 -2.49 29.12 19.68
CA PRO A 345 -3.08 30.45 19.82
C PRO A 345 -4.44 30.60 19.14
N LEU A 346 -4.58 30.07 17.92
CA LEU A 346 -5.84 30.10 17.19
C LEU A 346 -6.93 29.33 17.93
N ALA A 347 -6.63 28.12 18.43
CA ALA A 347 -7.58 27.30 19.18
C ALA A 347 -8.00 28.00 20.48
N TRP A 348 -7.06 28.64 21.18
CA TRP A 348 -7.35 29.41 22.39
C TRP A 348 -8.22 30.64 22.10
N LEU A 349 -7.85 31.46 21.10
CA LEU A 349 -8.60 32.68 20.73
C LEU A 349 -10.03 32.34 20.32
N VAL A 350 -10.22 31.30 19.51
CA VAL A 350 -11.54 30.92 19.00
C VAL A 350 -12.37 30.15 20.05
N GLY A 351 -11.71 29.32 20.89
CA GLY A 351 -12.38 28.46 21.86
C GLY A 351 -12.66 29.10 23.21
N ARG A 352 -11.74 29.97 23.69
CA ARG A 352 -11.74 30.48 25.07
C ARG A 352 -11.97 31.98 25.22
N THR A 353 -12.06 32.74 24.09
CA THR A 353 -12.22 34.20 24.19
C THR A 353 -13.50 34.70 23.54
N ASN A 354 -13.84 35.95 23.82
CA ASN A 354 -14.99 36.66 23.23
C ASN A 354 -14.65 37.32 21.88
N LEU A 355 -13.74 36.70 21.06
CA LEU A 355 -13.34 37.18 19.75
C LEU A 355 -14.56 37.42 18.83
N TYR A 356 -14.57 38.49 18.03
CA TYR A 356 -15.61 38.72 17.04
C TYR A 356 -15.59 37.62 15.97
N GLY A 357 -16.77 37.07 15.64
CA GLY A 357 -16.89 36.04 14.60
C GLY A 357 -16.22 34.69 14.93
N ARG A 358 -15.92 34.38 16.20
CA ARG A 358 -15.22 33.17 16.63
C ARG A 358 -15.77 31.89 16.02
N LYS A 359 -17.10 31.74 15.90
CA LYS A 359 -17.72 30.55 15.28
C LYS A 359 -17.40 30.46 13.80
N PHE A 360 -17.38 31.58 13.09
CA PHE A 360 -17.01 31.67 11.69
C PHE A 360 -15.54 31.26 11.48
N PHE A 361 -14.60 31.86 12.23
CA PHE A 361 -13.19 31.54 12.13
C PHE A 361 -12.90 30.08 12.45
N ARG A 362 -13.56 29.54 13.47
CA ARG A 362 -13.45 28.12 13.79
C ARG A 362 -13.86 27.24 12.61
N SER A 363 -15.03 27.49 12.04
CA SER A 363 -15.51 26.76 10.88
C SER A 363 -14.56 26.89 9.68
N LEU A 364 -14.03 28.09 9.45
CA LEU A 364 -13.08 28.37 8.36
C LEU A 364 -11.77 27.58 8.52
N PHE A 365 -11.19 27.52 9.72
CA PHE A 365 -9.94 26.81 9.98
C PHE A 365 -10.12 25.28 9.91
N VAL A 366 -11.27 24.79 10.37
CA VAL A 366 -11.62 23.37 10.22
C VAL A 366 -11.83 23.01 8.74
N MET A 367 -12.45 23.92 7.96
CA MET A 367 -12.67 23.68 6.54
C MET A 367 -11.37 23.53 5.74
N THR A 368 -10.30 24.20 6.16
CA THR A 368 -8.96 24.04 5.53
C THR A 368 -8.45 22.60 5.60
N TYR A 369 -8.81 21.83 6.64
CA TYR A 369 -8.51 20.39 6.75
C TYR A 369 -9.12 19.55 5.63
N MET A 370 -10.26 19.97 5.09
CA MET A 370 -10.98 19.23 4.05
C MET A 370 -10.48 19.50 2.63
N VAL A 371 -9.58 20.46 2.47
CA VAL A 371 -9.01 20.84 1.17
C VAL A 371 -7.84 19.92 0.82
N PRO A 372 -7.78 19.40 -0.41
CA PRO A 372 -6.62 18.62 -0.86
C PRO A 372 -5.32 19.42 -0.71
N PRO A 373 -4.31 18.92 0.03
CA PRO A 373 -3.06 19.69 0.26
C PRO A 373 -2.31 20.08 -1.02
N TYR A 374 -2.39 19.28 -2.08
CA TYR A 374 -1.75 19.57 -3.35
C TYR A 374 -2.41 20.74 -4.11
N VAL A 375 -3.71 20.98 -3.91
CA VAL A 375 -4.39 22.19 -4.42
C VAL A 375 -3.78 23.44 -3.79
N GLY A 376 -3.48 23.35 -2.49
CA GLY A 376 -2.77 24.40 -1.80
C GLY A 376 -1.35 24.65 -2.33
N ALA A 377 -0.63 23.58 -2.67
CA ALA A 377 0.69 23.73 -3.31
C ALA A 377 0.60 24.49 -4.63
N MET A 378 -0.41 24.19 -5.46
CA MET A 378 -0.67 24.89 -6.71
C MET A 378 -0.94 26.39 -6.48
N ALA A 379 -1.78 26.72 -5.47
CA ALA A 379 -2.08 28.11 -5.13
C ALA A 379 -0.83 28.88 -4.69
N TRP A 380 -0.07 28.33 -3.75
CA TRP A 380 1.14 28.98 -3.24
C TRP A 380 2.23 29.08 -4.31
N LEU A 381 2.32 28.10 -5.21
CA LEU A 381 3.22 28.16 -6.35
C LEU A 381 2.87 29.32 -7.28
N ARG A 382 1.60 29.56 -7.56
CA ARG A 382 1.14 30.72 -8.34
C ARG A 382 1.39 32.05 -7.63
N LEU A 383 1.43 32.07 -6.30
CA LEU A 383 1.73 33.27 -5.52
C LEU A 383 3.24 33.56 -5.45
N LEU A 384 4.06 32.54 -5.17
CA LEU A 384 5.46 32.70 -4.76
C LEU A 384 6.48 32.13 -5.77
N ASN A 385 6.06 31.79 -7.00
CA ASN A 385 7.00 31.42 -8.06
C ASN A 385 7.97 32.58 -8.29
N PRO A 386 9.30 32.36 -8.30
CA PRO A 386 10.28 33.44 -8.43
C PRO A 386 10.15 34.23 -9.74
N ASN A 387 9.76 33.57 -10.84
CA ASN A 387 9.64 34.18 -12.14
C ASN A 387 8.25 34.75 -12.44
N ALA A 388 7.21 33.98 -12.18
CA ALA A 388 5.83 34.26 -12.58
C ALA A 388 4.86 34.45 -11.39
N GLY A 389 5.34 34.41 -10.15
CA GLY A 389 4.50 34.51 -8.95
C GLY A 389 3.89 35.90 -8.78
N ILE A 390 2.60 35.97 -8.48
CA ILE A 390 1.85 37.24 -8.36
C ILE A 390 2.49 38.15 -7.33
N ILE A 391 2.86 37.65 -6.16
CA ILE A 391 3.51 38.46 -5.11
C ILE A 391 4.88 38.91 -5.55
N ASN A 392 5.66 38.06 -6.21
CA ASN A 392 6.97 38.44 -6.75
C ASN A 392 6.89 39.49 -7.86
N GLN A 393 5.88 39.43 -8.71
CA GLN A 393 5.62 40.47 -9.72
C GLN A 393 5.35 41.83 -9.06
N TRP A 394 4.54 41.85 -7.99
CA TRP A 394 4.29 43.07 -7.23
C TRP A 394 5.53 43.60 -6.52
N LEU A 395 6.31 42.71 -5.88
CA LEU A 395 7.55 43.12 -5.23
C LEU A 395 8.57 43.68 -6.23
N ARG A 396 8.67 43.08 -7.42
CA ARG A 396 9.53 43.59 -8.49
C ARG A 396 9.06 44.98 -8.96
N ALA A 397 7.78 45.14 -9.17
CA ALA A 397 7.22 46.43 -9.60
C ALA A 397 7.40 47.51 -8.51
N LEU A 398 7.20 47.13 -7.23
CA LEU A 398 7.30 48.08 -6.10
C LEU A 398 8.73 48.50 -5.80
N PHE A 399 9.69 47.54 -5.88
CA PHE A 399 11.10 47.79 -5.52
C PHE A 399 12.03 47.96 -6.72
N GLY A 400 11.51 47.98 -7.97
CA GLY A 400 12.30 48.11 -9.18
C GLY A 400 13.32 46.96 -9.39
N LEU A 401 13.03 45.78 -8.93
CA LEU A 401 13.97 44.66 -8.99
C LEU A 401 14.00 44.04 -10.39
N SER A 402 15.21 43.88 -10.94
CA SER A 402 15.46 43.14 -12.17
C SER A 402 15.81 41.69 -11.87
N GLY A 403 15.24 40.74 -12.64
CA GLY A 403 15.50 39.33 -12.49
C GLY A 403 14.41 38.57 -11.69
N PRO A 404 14.71 37.37 -11.13
CA PRO A 404 13.77 36.59 -10.34
C PRO A 404 13.34 37.34 -9.07
N GLY A 405 12.09 37.12 -8.62
CA GLY A 405 11.61 37.74 -7.38
C GLY A 405 12.27 37.15 -6.14
N PRO A 406 12.23 37.87 -5.00
CA PRO A 406 12.96 37.52 -3.78
C PRO A 406 12.36 36.28 -3.06
N LEU A 407 11.09 35.93 -3.32
CA LEU A 407 10.45 34.83 -2.68
C LEU A 407 10.53 33.59 -3.58
N ASN A 408 11.21 32.55 -3.14
CA ASN A 408 11.34 31.31 -3.89
C ASN A 408 10.62 30.16 -3.17
N ILE A 409 9.52 29.71 -3.76
CA ILE A 409 8.72 28.60 -3.26
C ILE A 409 9.39 27.24 -3.48
N TYR A 410 10.29 27.12 -4.46
CA TYR A 410 10.97 25.88 -4.83
C TYR A 410 12.11 25.49 -3.88
N THR A 411 12.01 25.88 -2.64
CA THR A 411 13.00 25.60 -1.60
C THR A 411 12.38 24.76 -0.49
N LEU A 412 13.22 24.11 0.34
CA LEU A 412 12.73 23.40 1.51
C LEU A 412 11.93 24.30 2.47
N PRO A 413 12.35 25.55 2.79
CA PRO A 413 11.50 26.49 3.55
C PRO A 413 10.16 26.81 2.86
N GLY A 414 10.14 26.97 1.53
CA GLY A 414 8.90 27.16 0.79
C GLY A 414 7.95 25.97 0.92
N MET A 415 8.49 24.76 0.81
CA MET A 415 7.72 23.53 1.03
C MET A 415 7.20 23.44 2.48
N ILE A 416 8.02 23.77 3.48
CA ILE A 416 7.62 23.80 4.90
C ILE A 416 6.48 24.78 5.13
N TRP A 417 6.54 25.96 4.51
CA TRP A 417 5.47 26.96 4.58
C TRP A 417 4.13 26.37 4.09
N VAL A 418 4.13 25.75 2.92
CA VAL A 418 2.91 25.16 2.36
C VAL A 418 2.42 24.00 3.22
N LEU A 419 3.30 23.10 3.63
CA LEU A 419 2.95 21.99 4.55
C LEU A 419 2.32 22.54 5.85
N THR A 420 2.89 23.62 6.42
CA THR A 420 2.39 24.23 7.65
C THR A 420 1.00 24.78 7.47
N THR A 421 0.73 25.51 6.37
CA THR A 421 -0.57 26.13 6.11
C THR A 421 -1.70 25.11 5.86
N PHE A 422 -1.37 23.87 5.47
CA PHE A 422 -2.36 22.81 5.22
C PHE A 422 -2.43 21.74 6.31
N TYR A 423 -1.41 21.62 7.18
CA TYR A 423 -1.43 20.61 8.24
C TYR A 423 -1.62 21.16 9.65
N TYR A 424 -1.53 22.50 9.89
CA TYR A 424 -1.86 23.05 11.21
C TYR A 424 -3.27 22.68 11.69
N PRO A 425 -4.31 22.49 10.82
CA PRO A 425 -5.64 22.14 11.28
C PRO A 425 -5.72 20.81 12.06
N TYR A 426 -4.79 19.87 11.83
CA TYR A 426 -4.72 18.62 12.60
C TYR A 426 -4.50 18.89 14.10
N ALA A 427 -3.51 19.74 14.41
CA ALA A 427 -3.26 20.19 15.77
C ALA A 427 -4.40 21.09 16.28
N PHE A 428 -4.90 22.01 15.45
CA PHE A 428 -5.98 22.94 15.81
C PHE A 428 -7.25 22.20 16.25
N ILE A 429 -7.70 21.20 15.50
CA ILE A 429 -8.90 20.40 15.84
C ILE A 429 -8.67 19.65 17.15
N THR A 430 -7.51 19.02 17.31
CA THR A 430 -7.19 18.24 18.51
C THR A 430 -7.16 19.12 19.77
N ILE A 431 -6.51 20.29 19.68
CA ILE A 431 -6.40 21.26 20.77
C ILE A 431 -7.77 21.91 21.08
N SER A 432 -8.51 22.32 20.04
CA SER A 432 -9.84 22.94 20.21
C SER A 432 -10.81 22.03 20.96
N ARG A 433 -10.84 20.73 20.59
CA ARG A 433 -11.68 19.74 21.28
C ARG A 433 -11.28 19.51 22.73
N ALA A 434 -9.98 19.51 23.00
CA ALA A 434 -9.49 19.38 24.36
C ALA A 434 -9.82 20.60 25.21
N MET A 435 -9.72 21.80 24.64
CA MET A 435 -10.12 23.06 25.32
C MET A 435 -11.61 23.13 25.66
N GLU A 436 -12.46 22.58 24.79
CA GLU A 436 -13.91 22.53 25.07
C GLU A 436 -14.24 21.63 26.28
N LYS A 437 -13.47 20.57 26.49
CA LYS A 437 -13.65 19.63 27.60
C LYS A 437 -12.94 20.04 28.90
N MET A 438 -12.08 21.05 28.85
CA MET A 438 -11.34 21.52 30.02
C MET A 438 -12.27 22.31 30.95
N ASP A 439 -12.27 21.97 32.24
CA ASP A 439 -13.02 22.66 33.25
C ASP A 439 -12.55 24.13 33.43
N PRO A 440 -13.41 25.13 33.24
CA PRO A 440 -13.05 26.53 33.37
C PRO A 440 -12.65 26.97 34.79
N SER A 441 -13.00 26.19 35.81
CA SER A 441 -12.68 26.49 37.21
C SER A 441 -11.18 26.61 37.46
N PHE A 442 -10.34 25.86 36.73
CA PHE A 442 -8.87 25.95 36.81
C PHE A 442 -8.33 27.32 36.36
N GLU A 443 -8.88 27.85 35.28
CA GLU A 443 -8.52 29.19 34.77
C GLU A 443 -9.05 30.30 35.70
N GLU A 444 -10.25 30.12 36.25
CA GLU A 444 -10.86 31.03 37.22
C GLU A 444 -10.07 31.07 38.52
N ALA A 445 -9.66 29.93 39.05
CA ALA A 445 -8.79 29.85 40.24
C ALA A 445 -7.45 30.58 40.03
N GLY A 446 -6.84 30.41 38.82
CA GLY A 446 -5.64 31.15 38.46
C GLY A 446 -5.84 32.66 38.49
N ARG A 447 -7.00 33.15 37.97
CA ARG A 447 -7.35 34.59 38.01
C ARG A 447 -7.65 35.10 39.37
N ILE A 448 -8.38 34.35 40.19
CA ILE A 448 -8.64 34.69 41.58
C ILE A 448 -7.32 34.83 42.37
N SER A 449 -6.33 33.99 42.04
CA SER A 449 -4.96 34.06 42.61
C SER A 449 -4.11 35.21 42.02
N GLY A 450 -4.75 36.14 41.24
CA GLY A 450 -4.05 37.34 40.72
C GLY A 450 -3.27 37.14 39.44
N ALA A 451 -3.40 36.00 38.75
CA ALA A 451 -2.72 35.79 37.47
C ALA A 451 -3.39 36.57 36.33
N SER A 452 -2.59 37.30 35.55
CA SER A 452 -3.10 37.92 34.30
C SER A 452 -3.59 36.85 33.31
N PRO A 453 -4.45 37.19 32.32
CA PRO A 453 -4.94 36.23 31.34
C PRO A 453 -3.81 35.48 30.60
N LEU A 454 -2.75 36.16 30.18
CA LEU A 454 -1.61 35.54 29.53
C LEU A 454 -0.85 34.61 30.50
N LYS A 455 -0.63 35.05 31.76
CA LYS A 455 0.00 34.20 32.77
C LYS A 455 -0.81 32.93 33.01
N THR A 456 -2.15 33.04 33.09
CA THR A 456 -3.05 31.86 33.20
C THR A 456 -2.91 30.92 32.02
N VAL A 457 -2.80 31.45 30.79
CA VAL A 457 -2.58 30.61 29.61
C VAL A 457 -1.31 29.77 29.71
N PHE A 458 -0.19 30.38 30.07
CA PHE A 458 1.11 29.68 30.13
C PHE A 458 1.26 28.80 31.36
N THR A 459 0.66 29.15 32.50
CA THR A 459 0.83 28.41 33.78
C THR A 459 -0.25 27.37 34.04
N VAL A 460 -1.44 27.52 33.46
CA VAL A 460 -2.60 26.62 33.66
C VAL A 460 -3.03 25.97 32.35
N THR A 461 -3.48 26.79 31.37
CA THR A 461 -4.10 26.25 30.15
C THR A 461 -3.11 25.42 29.33
N LEU A 462 -1.92 25.95 29.02
CA LEU A 462 -0.92 25.24 28.19
C LEU A 462 -0.43 23.94 28.85
N PRO A 463 -0.05 23.88 30.14
CA PRO A 463 0.34 22.63 30.78
C PRO A 463 -0.79 21.57 30.78
N MET A 464 -2.03 21.97 31.01
CA MET A 464 -3.17 21.06 30.96
C MET A 464 -3.46 20.56 29.55
N MET A 465 -3.17 21.36 28.52
CA MET A 465 -3.36 21.01 27.10
C MET A 465 -2.15 20.28 26.50
N MET A 466 -1.02 20.17 27.21
CA MET A 466 0.20 19.55 26.68
C MET A 466 0.00 18.15 26.08
N PRO A 467 -0.79 17.23 26.68
CA PRO A 467 -1.01 15.92 26.06
C PRO A 467 -1.72 16.03 24.70
N SER A 468 -2.73 16.91 24.60
CA SER A 468 -3.47 17.14 23.36
C SER A 468 -2.63 17.92 22.33
N LEU A 469 -1.79 18.85 22.80
CA LEU A 469 -0.85 19.59 21.96
C LEU A 469 0.18 18.64 21.34
N ILE A 470 0.81 17.79 22.17
CA ILE A 470 1.80 16.81 21.70
C ILE A 470 1.13 15.80 20.74
N GLY A 471 -0.04 15.27 21.11
CA GLY A 471 -0.77 14.35 20.24
C GLY A 471 -1.12 14.99 18.88
N GLY A 472 -1.62 16.24 18.89
CA GLY A 472 -1.89 17.00 17.66
C GLY A 472 -0.63 17.29 16.85
N ALA A 473 0.48 17.65 17.51
CA ALA A 473 1.77 17.90 16.89
C ALA A 473 2.31 16.64 16.18
N LEU A 474 2.24 15.48 16.84
CA LEU A 474 2.68 14.21 16.26
C LEU A 474 1.81 13.81 15.06
N LEU A 475 0.50 14.12 15.07
CA LEU A 475 -0.35 13.92 13.89
C LEU A 475 0.07 14.81 12.72
N VAL A 476 0.44 16.08 12.99
CA VAL A 476 1.01 16.99 11.98
C VAL A 476 2.30 16.41 11.39
N PHE A 477 3.19 15.88 12.25
CA PHE A 477 4.44 15.27 11.79
C PHE A 477 4.18 14.09 10.85
N ILE A 478 3.32 13.12 11.25
CA ILE A 478 3.01 11.95 10.41
C ILE A 478 2.38 12.39 9.09
N ALA A 479 1.45 13.33 9.12
CA ALA A 479 0.77 13.84 7.93
C ALA A 479 1.75 14.51 6.96
N ALA A 480 2.65 15.36 7.48
CA ALA A 480 3.68 16.04 6.69
C ALA A 480 4.72 15.05 6.14
N ALA A 481 5.21 14.10 6.94
CA ALA A 481 6.18 13.10 6.52
C ALA A 481 5.61 12.14 5.45
N SER A 482 4.31 11.88 5.49
CA SER A 482 3.62 10.99 4.56
C SER A 482 3.07 11.71 3.33
N CYS A 483 3.21 13.02 3.25
CA CYS A 483 2.66 13.82 2.14
C CYS A 483 3.43 13.56 0.85
N TYR A 484 2.72 13.20 -0.20
CA TYR A 484 3.25 13.12 -1.57
C TYR A 484 2.90 14.38 -2.38
N GLY A 485 1.64 14.84 -2.29
CA GLY A 485 1.09 15.83 -3.20
C GLY A 485 1.79 17.20 -3.17
N ILE A 486 2.18 17.73 -2.00
CA ILE A 486 2.92 19.01 -1.92
C ILE A 486 4.34 18.85 -2.43
N PRO A 487 5.14 17.86 -1.97
CA PRO A 487 6.48 17.64 -2.49
C PRO A 487 6.54 17.35 -4.00
N SER A 488 5.56 16.63 -4.56
CA SER A 488 5.55 16.33 -6.00
C SER A 488 5.34 17.55 -6.87
N ILE A 489 4.62 18.57 -6.38
CA ILE A 489 4.36 19.82 -7.12
C ILE A 489 5.48 20.83 -6.93
N ILE A 490 5.95 21.02 -5.70
CA ILE A 490 6.94 22.05 -5.35
C ILE A 490 8.37 21.51 -5.47
N GLY A 491 8.60 20.31 -4.95
CA GLY A 491 9.93 19.73 -4.86
C GLY A 491 10.54 19.33 -6.18
N ALA A 492 9.73 18.86 -7.13
CA ALA A 492 10.19 18.43 -8.46
C ALA A 492 10.96 19.52 -9.21
N GLN A 493 10.51 20.78 -9.13
CA GLN A 493 11.17 21.91 -9.80
C GLN A 493 12.33 22.49 -8.99
N GLY A 494 12.37 22.26 -7.70
CA GLY A 494 13.40 22.77 -6.79
C GLY A 494 14.50 21.76 -6.44
N ASN A 495 14.50 20.57 -7.02
CA ASN A 495 15.34 19.42 -6.62
C ASN A 495 15.26 19.10 -5.11
N VAL A 496 14.14 19.45 -4.48
CA VAL A 496 13.87 19.16 -3.07
C VAL A 496 13.05 17.88 -2.97
N ASN A 497 13.72 16.75 -3.08
CA ASN A 497 13.10 15.44 -2.99
C ASN A 497 12.78 15.07 -1.55
N THR A 498 11.66 14.34 -1.37
CA THR A 498 11.26 13.70 -0.11
C THR A 498 11.22 12.18 -0.29
N ILE A 499 11.13 11.45 0.82
CA ILE A 499 11.00 9.98 0.76
C ILE A 499 9.83 9.56 -0.12
N THR A 500 8.68 10.22 0.02
CA THR A 500 7.46 9.87 -0.73
C THR A 500 7.60 10.10 -2.24
N THR A 501 8.25 11.19 -2.66
CA THR A 501 8.52 11.45 -4.09
C THR A 501 9.52 10.47 -4.67
N ARG A 502 10.57 10.12 -3.91
CA ARG A 502 11.57 9.13 -4.35
C ARG A 502 10.99 7.72 -4.44
N ILE A 503 10.11 7.31 -3.52
CA ILE A 503 9.43 6.01 -3.64
C ILE A 503 8.62 5.95 -4.94
N VAL A 504 7.82 6.97 -5.24
CA VAL A 504 7.02 7.01 -6.47
C VAL A 504 7.89 7.00 -7.71
N GLU A 505 8.99 7.74 -7.69
CA GLU A 505 9.99 7.76 -8.77
C GLU A 505 10.61 6.38 -8.99
N TYR A 506 11.10 5.72 -7.93
CA TYR A 506 11.69 4.38 -8.04
C TYR A 506 10.69 3.32 -8.53
N VAL A 507 9.44 3.38 -8.10
CA VAL A 507 8.39 2.49 -8.60
C VAL A 507 8.13 2.73 -10.10
N SER A 508 8.18 3.98 -10.56
CA SER A 508 7.98 4.32 -11.98
C SER A 508 9.16 3.91 -12.87
N LEU A 509 10.37 3.82 -12.31
CA LEU A 509 11.57 3.35 -13.02
C LEU A 509 11.59 1.82 -13.25
N GLY A 510 10.70 1.09 -12.59
CA GLY A 510 10.53 -0.34 -12.81
C GLY A 510 11.19 -1.24 -11.75
N GLN A 511 11.32 -2.53 -12.09
CA GLN A 511 11.68 -3.57 -11.12
C GLN A 511 13.09 -3.44 -10.54
N ASP A 512 14.04 -2.95 -11.29
CA ASP A 512 15.44 -2.82 -10.85
C ASP A 512 15.59 -1.82 -9.69
N SER A 513 14.75 -0.80 -9.66
CA SER A 513 14.72 0.23 -8.63
C SER A 513 13.76 -0.06 -7.47
N LEU A 514 13.00 -1.15 -7.54
CA LEU A 514 11.98 -1.49 -6.54
C LEU A 514 12.58 -1.72 -5.14
N ASN A 515 13.78 -2.31 -5.06
CA ASN A 515 14.47 -2.54 -3.78
C ASN A 515 14.83 -1.22 -3.08
N ASP A 516 15.15 -0.17 -3.83
CA ASP A 516 15.43 1.17 -3.28
C ASP A 516 14.12 1.81 -2.77
N ALA A 517 13.01 1.64 -3.50
CA ALA A 517 11.68 2.04 -3.03
C ALA A 517 11.30 1.32 -1.72
N ILE A 518 11.56 0.02 -1.61
CA ILE A 518 11.31 -0.79 -0.42
C ILE A 518 12.13 -0.28 0.78
N GLY A 519 13.40 0.04 0.58
CA GLY A 519 14.27 0.57 1.63
C GLY A 519 13.73 1.89 2.20
N LEU A 520 13.38 2.84 1.32
CA LEU A 520 12.79 4.13 1.71
C LEU A 520 11.43 3.97 2.40
N ALA A 521 10.57 3.09 1.88
CA ALA A 521 9.26 2.80 2.45
C ALA A 521 9.37 2.16 3.84
N GLY A 522 10.31 1.21 4.01
CA GLY A 522 10.62 0.59 5.30
C GLY A 522 11.09 1.61 6.34
N PHE A 523 11.99 2.52 5.97
CA PHE A 523 12.42 3.59 6.85
C PHE A 523 11.25 4.51 7.25
N LEU A 524 10.45 4.95 6.29
CA LEU A 524 9.28 5.81 6.57
C LEU A 524 8.26 5.10 7.46
N MET A 525 8.08 3.79 7.30
CA MET A 525 7.21 2.98 8.15
C MET A 525 7.74 2.91 9.59
N ILE A 526 9.05 2.69 9.79
CA ILE A 526 9.67 2.67 11.13
C ILE A 526 9.46 4.02 11.82
N VAL A 527 9.71 5.13 11.14
CA VAL A 527 9.49 6.48 11.68
C VAL A 527 8.02 6.65 12.08
N ALA A 528 7.09 6.26 11.21
CA ALA A 528 5.65 6.37 11.50
C ALA A 528 5.24 5.52 12.70
N LEU A 529 5.75 4.29 12.83
CA LEU A 529 5.50 3.41 13.98
C LEU A 529 6.03 4.00 15.27
N ILE A 530 7.26 4.49 15.29
CA ILE A 530 7.84 5.12 16.50
C ILE A 530 6.95 6.27 16.98
N ILE A 531 6.49 7.12 16.04
CA ILE A 531 5.65 8.27 16.37
C ILE A 531 4.28 7.82 16.86
N LEU A 532 3.68 6.80 16.25
CA LEU A 532 2.40 6.25 16.67
C LEU A 532 2.49 5.73 18.12
N PHE A 533 3.52 4.93 18.44
CA PHE A 533 3.73 4.42 19.81
C PHE A 533 3.99 5.54 20.83
N VAL A 534 4.78 6.56 20.45
CA VAL A 534 5.01 7.73 21.30
C VAL A 534 3.71 8.50 21.54
N SER A 535 2.90 8.71 20.49
CA SER A 535 1.61 9.40 20.57
C SER A 535 0.65 8.68 21.52
N ASP A 536 0.48 7.36 21.35
CA ASP A 536 -0.40 6.57 22.20
C ASP A 536 0.11 6.54 23.66
N GLY A 537 1.43 6.43 23.86
CA GLY A 537 2.06 6.47 25.19
C GLY A 537 1.87 7.82 25.91
N VAL A 538 1.94 8.93 25.18
CA VAL A 538 1.72 10.28 25.73
C VAL A 538 0.24 10.50 26.06
N LEU A 539 -0.66 10.11 25.18
CA LEU A 539 -2.11 10.24 25.39
C LEU A 539 -2.63 9.35 26.51
N ALA A 540 -2.06 8.16 26.70
CA ALA A 540 -2.47 7.23 27.76
C ALA A 540 -2.02 7.67 29.18
N ARG A 541 -0.88 8.35 29.32
CA ARG A 541 -0.28 8.66 30.63
C ARG A 541 -0.91 9.82 31.39
N LYS A 542 -1.66 10.71 30.73
CA LYS A 542 -2.25 11.91 31.35
C LYS A 542 -3.68 12.15 30.87
N GLN A 543 -4.58 11.23 31.18
CA GLN A 543 -6.01 11.57 31.15
C GLN A 543 -6.34 12.36 32.42
N TYR A 544 -6.44 13.69 32.31
CA TYR A 544 -7.05 14.49 33.36
C TYR A 544 -8.56 14.18 33.34
N ILE A 545 -8.98 13.26 34.20
CA ILE A 545 -10.38 12.94 34.38
C ILE A 545 -11.00 14.16 35.07
N THR A 546 -11.79 14.93 34.34
CA THR A 546 -12.65 15.96 34.91
C THR A 546 -13.80 15.26 35.60
N VAL A 547 -13.81 15.27 36.93
CA VAL A 547 -14.81 14.61 37.81
C VAL A 547 -16.15 15.33 37.78
N SER A 548 -16.37 16.40 37.01
CA SER A 548 -17.60 17.15 37.02
C SER A 548 -18.66 16.57 36.08
N GLY A 549 -19.66 15.90 36.63
CA GLY A 549 -20.82 15.37 35.90
C GLY A 549 -21.81 16.42 35.36
N LYS A 550 -21.48 17.70 35.33
CA LYS A 550 -22.29 18.77 34.74
C LYS A 550 -21.53 19.43 33.59
N SER A 551 -22.18 19.53 32.44
CA SER A 551 -21.70 20.34 31.32
C SER A 551 -21.67 21.83 31.76
N VAL A 552 -20.51 22.27 32.24
CA VAL A 552 -20.23 23.66 32.54
C VAL A 552 -19.89 24.37 31.24
N GLN A 553 -20.69 25.41 30.89
CA GLN A 553 -20.30 26.22 29.73
C GLN A 553 -18.94 26.88 30.00
N PRO A 554 -18.01 26.85 29.01
CA PRO A 554 -16.70 27.41 29.21
C PRO A 554 -16.78 28.91 29.51
N ALA A 555 -16.18 29.32 30.63
CA ALA A 555 -16.04 30.74 30.95
C ALA A 555 -15.19 31.41 29.88
N MET A 556 -15.74 32.48 29.30
CA MET A 556 -15.10 33.23 28.22
C MET A 556 -14.13 34.27 28.77
N VAL A 557 -12.93 34.29 28.29
CA VAL A 557 -11.96 35.35 28.59
C VAL A 557 -12.37 36.62 27.87
N ASP A 558 -12.64 37.68 28.59
CA ASP A 558 -12.88 38.99 28.00
C ASP A 558 -11.57 39.65 27.57
N LEU A 559 -11.43 39.87 26.27
CA LEU A 559 -10.23 40.48 25.65
C LEU A 559 -10.21 42.00 25.84
N ARG A 560 -11.26 42.62 26.32
CA ARG A 560 -11.37 44.07 26.53
C ARG A 560 -10.88 44.86 25.30
N LYS A 561 -9.93 45.78 25.48
CA LYS A 561 -9.32 46.59 24.38
C LYS A 561 -8.58 45.77 23.34
N GLY A 562 -8.10 44.56 23.68
CA GLY A 562 -7.43 43.64 22.77
C GLY A 562 -8.35 42.88 21.82
N ARG A 563 -9.69 42.99 21.99
CA ARG A 563 -10.64 42.21 21.18
C ARG A 563 -10.58 42.54 19.68
N LEU A 564 -10.54 43.81 19.32
CA LEU A 564 -10.47 44.23 17.91
C LEU A 564 -9.12 43.90 17.27
N PRO A 565 -7.95 44.27 17.84
CA PRO A 565 -6.65 43.95 17.24
C PRO A 565 -6.43 42.44 17.08
N LEU A 566 -6.83 41.61 18.05
CA LEU A 566 -6.71 40.15 17.94
C LEU A 566 -7.67 39.57 16.90
N THR A 567 -8.90 40.15 16.78
CA THR A 567 -9.80 39.75 15.68
C THR A 567 -9.22 40.09 14.32
N LEU A 568 -8.61 41.28 14.15
CA LEU A 568 -7.95 41.67 12.91
C LEU A 568 -6.74 40.76 12.60
N LEU A 569 -5.96 40.37 13.61
CA LEU A 569 -4.85 39.44 13.43
C LEU A 569 -5.34 38.06 12.94
N VAL A 570 -6.40 37.53 13.57
CA VAL A 570 -7.01 36.24 13.16
C VAL A 570 -7.61 36.35 11.76
N ALA A 571 -8.26 37.48 11.44
CA ALA A 571 -8.80 37.76 10.12
C ALA A 571 -7.69 37.86 9.05
N PHE A 572 -6.59 38.57 9.37
CA PHE A 572 -5.42 38.65 8.50
C PHE A 572 -4.85 37.25 8.22
N PHE A 573 -4.66 36.44 9.26
CA PHE A 573 -4.21 35.06 9.07
C PHE A 573 -5.17 34.25 8.18
N ALA A 574 -6.48 34.37 8.41
CA ALA A 574 -7.49 33.69 7.59
C ALA A 574 -7.46 34.14 6.13
N VAL A 575 -7.27 35.44 5.89
CA VAL A 575 -7.15 36.01 4.53
C VAL A 575 -5.89 35.46 3.85
N VAL A 576 -4.73 35.48 4.50
CA VAL A 576 -3.47 35.02 3.93
C VAL A 576 -3.48 33.52 3.65
N VAL A 577 -3.95 32.71 4.59
CA VAL A 577 -3.81 31.25 4.50
C VAL A 577 -4.99 30.59 3.75
N VAL A 578 -6.16 31.20 3.76
CA VAL A 578 -7.36 30.61 3.14
C VAL A 578 -7.85 31.42 1.95
N VAL A 579 -8.18 32.71 2.14
CA VAL A 579 -8.86 33.49 1.09
C VAL A 579 -7.95 33.73 -0.12
N ILE A 580 -6.73 34.18 0.08
CA ILE A 580 -5.81 34.50 -1.02
C ILE A 580 -5.49 33.25 -1.87
N PRO A 581 -5.07 32.11 -1.30
CA PRO A 581 -4.80 30.90 -2.09
C PRO A 581 -6.01 30.45 -2.93
N PHE A 582 -7.21 30.46 -2.37
CA PHE A 582 -8.40 30.02 -3.11
C PHE A 582 -8.82 31.02 -4.18
N THR A 583 -8.68 32.32 -3.90
CA THR A 583 -8.93 33.37 -4.91
C THR A 583 -7.95 33.23 -6.09
N VAL A 584 -6.69 32.92 -5.83
CA VAL A 584 -5.69 32.71 -6.89
C VAL A 584 -6.00 31.48 -7.74
N ILE A 585 -6.45 30.38 -7.14
CA ILE A 585 -6.90 29.22 -7.92
C ILE A 585 -8.11 29.59 -8.79
N LEU A 586 -9.09 30.26 -8.21
CA LEU A 586 -10.27 30.70 -8.95
C LEU A 586 -9.90 31.63 -10.11
N THR A 587 -9.12 32.66 -9.86
CA THR A 587 -8.72 33.61 -10.92
C THR A 587 -7.85 32.94 -11.98
N THR A 588 -6.95 32.03 -11.57
CA THR A 588 -6.11 31.28 -12.53
C THR A 588 -6.94 30.35 -13.41
N SER A 589 -8.03 29.79 -12.90
CA SER A 589 -8.92 28.90 -13.67
C SER A 589 -9.58 29.56 -14.88
N PHE A 590 -9.73 30.89 -14.84
CA PHE A 590 -10.30 31.68 -15.95
C PHE A 590 -9.25 32.30 -16.87
N LYS A 591 -7.96 31.97 -16.73
CA LYS A 591 -6.91 32.54 -17.55
C LYS A 591 -6.67 31.73 -18.82
N ALA A 592 -6.54 32.45 -19.95
CA ALA A 592 -6.12 31.86 -21.21
C ALA A 592 -4.59 31.69 -21.28
N ASP A 593 -3.85 32.67 -20.80
CA ASP A 593 -2.39 32.70 -20.81
C ASP A 593 -1.82 33.13 -19.45
N LEU A 594 -0.93 32.31 -18.90
CA LEU A 594 -0.30 32.56 -17.61
C LEU A 594 0.84 33.60 -17.67
N GLY A 595 1.34 33.89 -18.83
CA GLY A 595 2.37 34.93 -19.08
C GLY A 595 1.84 36.37 -19.02
N LYS A 596 0.54 36.56 -19.27
CA LYS A 596 -0.11 37.86 -19.22
C LYS A 596 -0.45 38.27 -17.78
N SER A 597 -0.58 39.61 -17.58
CA SER A 597 -0.96 40.16 -16.28
C SER A 597 -2.23 39.50 -15.71
N VAL A 598 -2.27 39.38 -14.38
CA VAL A 598 -3.42 38.87 -13.66
C VAL A 598 -4.68 39.71 -13.87
N PHE A 599 -4.49 41.03 -14.09
CA PHE A 599 -5.56 42.01 -14.23
C PHE A 599 -5.92 42.37 -15.68
N ASP A 600 -5.30 41.67 -16.68
CA ASP A 600 -5.64 41.90 -18.08
C ASP A 600 -7.05 41.33 -18.38
N PRO A 601 -8.03 42.17 -18.72
CA PRO A 601 -9.39 41.67 -19.01
C PRO A 601 -9.46 40.80 -20.23
N THR A 602 -8.55 40.96 -21.21
CA THR A 602 -8.51 40.17 -22.45
C THR A 602 -8.03 38.72 -22.21
N ASN A 603 -7.46 38.46 -21.03
CA ASN A 603 -6.91 37.15 -20.67
C ASN A 603 -7.93 36.25 -19.97
N PHE A 604 -9.18 36.68 -19.80
CA PHE A 604 -10.20 35.87 -19.14
C PHE A 604 -10.99 35.02 -20.16
N THR A 605 -11.08 33.71 -19.86
CA THR A 605 -11.82 32.75 -20.67
C THR A 605 -12.55 31.73 -19.79
N THR A 606 -13.70 31.28 -20.26
CA THR A 606 -14.42 30.14 -19.66
C THR A 606 -14.04 28.80 -20.30
N SER A 607 -13.18 28.83 -21.32
CA SER A 607 -12.86 27.62 -22.09
C SER A 607 -12.23 26.51 -21.23
N ASN A 608 -11.41 26.87 -20.23
CA ASN A 608 -10.82 25.88 -19.29
C ASN A 608 -11.90 25.10 -18.54
N TRP A 609 -12.96 25.79 -18.10
CA TRP A 609 -14.07 25.17 -17.42
C TRP A 609 -14.87 24.26 -18.35
N VAL A 610 -15.21 24.76 -19.54
CA VAL A 610 -15.91 23.97 -20.56
C VAL A 610 -15.08 22.73 -20.90
N SER A 611 -13.81 22.89 -21.22
CA SER A 611 -12.92 21.77 -21.59
C SER A 611 -12.83 20.73 -20.48
N VAL A 612 -12.57 21.16 -19.24
CA VAL A 612 -12.42 20.23 -18.11
C VAL A 612 -13.69 19.40 -17.87
N PHE A 613 -14.86 20.03 -17.89
CA PHE A 613 -16.12 19.35 -17.58
C PHE A 613 -16.81 18.69 -18.80
N THR A 614 -16.24 18.83 -20.00
CA THR A 614 -16.68 18.10 -21.20
C THR A 614 -15.74 16.97 -21.59
N MET A 615 -14.49 16.95 -21.07
CA MET A 615 -13.55 15.87 -21.33
C MET A 615 -14.02 14.54 -20.74
N THR A 616 -14.07 13.50 -21.57
CA THR A 616 -14.46 12.14 -21.17
C THR A 616 -13.58 11.60 -20.03
N GLU A 617 -12.28 11.89 -20.05
CA GLU A 617 -11.34 11.46 -19.01
C GLU A 617 -11.67 12.09 -17.65
N THR A 618 -11.99 13.38 -17.63
CA THR A 618 -12.37 14.07 -16.37
C THR A 618 -13.69 13.54 -15.82
N ILE A 619 -14.70 13.34 -16.68
CA ILE A 619 -15.99 12.77 -16.29
C ILE A 619 -15.80 11.34 -15.73
N SER A 620 -14.99 10.53 -16.40
CA SER A 620 -14.67 9.18 -15.96
C SER A 620 -13.93 9.18 -14.61
N SER A 621 -12.91 10.03 -14.46
CA SER A 621 -12.14 10.17 -13.21
C SER A 621 -13.01 10.67 -12.05
N MET A 622 -13.93 11.58 -12.31
CA MET A 622 -14.90 12.07 -11.31
C MET A 622 -15.88 10.95 -10.89
N LYS A 623 -16.41 10.21 -11.87
CA LYS A 623 -17.26 9.04 -11.61
C LYS A 623 -16.53 7.99 -10.77
N ASN A 624 -15.29 7.63 -11.14
CA ASN A 624 -14.47 6.69 -10.40
C ASN A 624 -14.26 7.16 -8.96
N SER A 625 -13.86 8.41 -8.75
CA SER A 625 -13.67 8.97 -7.41
C SER A 625 -14.93 8.95 -6.56
N LEU A 626 -16.08 9.30 -7.13
CA LEU A 626 -17.37 9.25 -6.42
C LEU A 626 -17.72 7.81 -6.02
N ILE A 627 -17.58 6.86 -6.92
CA ILE A 627 -17.91 5.46 -6.65
C ILE A 627 -16.93 4.86 -5.63
N PHE A 628 -15.62 5.02 -5.84
CA PHE A 628 -14.62 4.44 -4.93
C PHE A 628 -14.71 5.03 -3.53
N ALA A 629 -14.88 6.36 -3.41
CA ALA A 629 -15.08 7.02 -2.13
C ALA A 629 -16.39 6.60 -1.45
N ALA A 630 -17.50 6.49 -2.19
CA ALA A 630 -18.79 6.07 -1.64
C ALA A 630 -18.75 4.62 -1.13
N VAL A 631 -18.17 3.69 -1.92
CA VAL A 631 -17.99 2.30 -1.50
C VAL A 631 -17.09 2.22 -0.26
N THR A 632 -15.94 2.90 -0.30
CA THR A 632 -15.01 2.95 0.84
C THR A 632 -15.68 3.51 2.10
N ALA A 633 -16.42 4.62 1.99
CA ALA A 633 -17.10 5.24 3.13
C ALA A 633 -18.20 4.35 3.69
N THR A 634 -18.96 3.69 2.83
CA THR A 634 -20.05 2.80 3.24
C THR A 634 -19.52 1.56 3.94
N VAL A 635 -18.53 0.86 3.34
CA VAL A 635 -17.91 -0.32 3.95
C VAL A 635 -17.17 0.06 5.24
N GLY A 636 -16.39 1.14 5.20
CA GLY A 636 -15.66 1.64 6.37
C GLY A 636 -16.59 2.03 7.53
N LEU A 637 -17.72 2.62 7.22
CA LEU A 637 -18.72 2.96 8.23
C LEU A 637 -19.40 1.71 8.83
N LEU A 638 -19.71 0.70 8.01
CA LEU A 638 -20.25 -0.57 8.52
C LEU A 638 -19.27 -1.21 9.51
N VAL A 639 -17.99 -1.29 9.16
CA VAL A 639 -16.95 -1.76 10.07
C VAL A 639 -16.86 -0.86 11.32
N ALA A 640 -16.95 0.45 11.16
CA ALA A 640 -16.93 1.42 12.25
C ALA A 640 -18.10 1.24 13.23
N CYS A 641 -19.31 0.96 12.74
CA CYS A 641 -20.48 0.68 13.57
C CYS A 641 -20.30 -0.62 14.37
N VAL A 642 -19.81 -1.66 13.73
CA VAL A 642 -19.51 -2.95 14.38
C VAL A 642 -18.44 -2.77 15.45
N MET A 643 -17.34 -2.08 15.12
CA MET A 643 -16.26 -1.79 16.08
C MET A 643 -16.73 -0.90 17.23
N GLY A 644 -17.57 0.11 16.96
CA GLY A 644 -18.17 0.95 17.98
C GLY A 644 -18.98 0.13 18.98
N TRP A 645 -19.81 -0.76 18.49
CA TRP A 645 -20.57 -1.68 19.34
C TRP A 645 -19.67 -2.63 20.12
N LEU A 646 -18.68 -3.28 19.47
CA LEU A 646 -17.74 -4.16 20.15
C LEU A 646 -16.97 -3.47 21.27
N LEU A 647 -16.47 -2.26 21.02
CA LEU A 647 -15.64 -1.54 21.98
C LEU A 647 -16.45 -0.95 23.14
N GLN A 648 -17.71 -0.52 22.90
CA GLN A 648 -18.50 0.21 23.91
C GLN A 648 -19.53 -0.66 24.63
N ARG A 649 -20.00 -1.75 24.00
CA ARG A 649 -21.09 -2.59 24.52
C ARG A 649 -20.70 -4.02 24.86
N THR A 650 -19.47 -4.42 24.57
CA THR A 650 -18.98 -5.74 24.89
C THR A 650 -17.72 -5.68 25.76
N GLN A 651 -17.49 -6.74 26.53
CA GLN A 651 -16.25 -6.88 27.34
C GLN A 651 -15.33 -7.96 26.77
N VAL A 652 -15.48 -8.30 25.48
CA VAL A 652 -14.64 -9.31 24.81
C VAL A 652 -13.18 -8.88 24.84
N ARG A 653 -12.32 -9.71 25.43
CA ARG A 653 -10.89 -9.38 25.62
C ARG A 653 -10.14 -9.15 24.31
N GLY A 654 -10.48 -9.82 23.22
CA GLY A 654 -9.85 -9.68 21.90
C GLY A 654 -10.24 -8.42 21.12
N ARG A 655 -11.19 -7.60 21.57
CA ARG A 655 -11.68 -6.38 20.86
C ARG A 655 -10.62 -5.32 20.62
N SER A 656 -9.52 -5.34 21.37
CA SER A 656 -8.41 -4.39 21.19
C SER A 656 -7.55 -4.71 19.96
N ILE A 657 -7.53 -5.95 19.47
CA ILE A 657 -6.72 -6.37 18.32
C ILE A 657 -7.18 -5.66 17.05
N PRO A 658 -8.44 -5.80 16.58
CA PRO A 658 -8.89 -5.06 15.40
C PRO A 658 -8.80 -3.54 15.58
N ASN A 659 -9.04 -3.00 16.80
CA ASN A 659 -8.86 -1.58 17.07
C ASN A 659 -7.40 -1.13 16.86
N PHE A 660 -6.44 -1.91 17.34
CA PHE A 660 -5.01 -1.65 17.12
C PHE A 660 -4.65 -1.71 15.64
N LEU A 661 -5.10 -2.75 14.91
CA LEU A 661 -4.81 -2.91 13.49
C LEU A 661 -5.41 -1.80 12.64
N ILE A 662 -6.65 -1.35 12.93
CA ILE A 662 -7.27 -0.20 12.26
C ILE A 662 -6.47 1.08 12.53
N THR A 663 -6.01 1.26 13.76
CA THR A 663 -5.16 2.41 14.14
C THR A 663 -3.82 2.36 13.41
N LEU A 664 -3.21 1.19 13.32
CA LEU A 664 -1.96 0.95 12.58
C LEU A 664 -2.12 1.30 11.09
N GLY A 665 -3.23 0.87 10.45
CA GLY A 665 -3.52 1.19 9.05
C GLY A 665 -3.60 2.70 8.80
N SER A 666 -4.31 3.42 9.66
CA SER A 666 -4.39 4.89 9.56
C SER A 666 -3.04 5.59 9.79
N GLY A 667 -2.20 5.07 10.70
CA GLY A 667 -0.85 5.58 10.97
C GLY A 667 0.17 5.25 9.89
N THR A 668 -0.06 4.20 9.10
CA THR A 668 0.85 3.80 8.02
C THR A 668 0.84 4.85 6.89
N PRO A 669 2.00 5.29 6.40
CA PRO A 669 2.08 6.22 5.28
C PRO A 669 1.37 5.68 4.02
N SER A 670 0.62 6.55 3.33
CA SER A 670 -0.18 6.16 2.15
C SER A 670 0.63 5.47 1.06
N VAL A 671 1.84 5.99 0.77
CA VAL A 671 2.75 5.42 -0.25
C VAL A 671 3.26 4.03 0.16
N VAL A 672 3.45 3.78 1.47
CA VAL A 672 3.86 2.48 2.00
C VAL A 672 2.74 1.44 1.84
N ILE A 673 1.48 1.82 2.13
CA ILE A 673 0.31 0.95 1.89
C ILE A 673 0.24 0.58 0.41
N ALA A 674 0.36 1.58 -0.48
CA ALA A 674 0.29 1.37 -1.92
C ALA A 674 1.38 0.42 -2.42
N LEU A 675 2.65 0.65 -2.04
CA LEU A 675 3.77 -0.19 -2.43
C LEU A 675 3.60 -1.64 -1.92
N GLY A 676 3.21 -1.80 -0.67
CA GLY A 676 2.94 -3.13 -0.10
C GLY A 676 1.85 -3.88 -0.85
N LEU A 677 0.75 -3.20 -1.20
CA LEU A 677 -0.34 -3.78 -2.00
C LEU A 677 0.10 -4.13 -3.42
N ILE A 678 0.91 -3.29 -4.08
CA ILE A 678 1.51 -3.63 -5.38
C ILE A 678 2.28 -4.95 -5.30
N MET A 679 3.07 -5.12 -4.26
CA MET A 679 3.93 -6.30 -4.11
C MET A 679 3.17 -7.58 -3.77
N THR A 680 2.01 -7.50 -3.13
CA THR A 680 1.28 -8.68 -2.65
C THR A 680 0.05 -9.03 -3.47
N MET A 681 -0.62 -8.04 -4.09
CA MET A 681 -1.93 -8.20 -4.71
C MET A 681 -1.87 -8.42 -6.24
N ARG A 682 -0.71 -8.82 -6.75
CA ARG A 682 -0.48 -9.23 -8.16
C ARG A 682 -0.60 -10.74 -8.38
N GLY A 683 -1.34 -11.45 -7.54
CA GLY A 683 -1.43 -12.90 -7.60
C GLY A 683 -0.42 -13.65 -6.73
N ASN A 684 0.52 -12.94 -6.06
CA ASN A 684 1.57 -13.55 -5.23
C ASN A 684 1.07 -14.47 -4.12
N PHE A 685 -0.16 -14.24 -3.63
CA PHE A 685 -0.79 -15.02 -2.58
C PHE A 685 -2.18 -15.52 -3.02
N GLY A 686 -2.38 -15.75 -4.32
CA GLY A 686 -3.65 -16.17 -4.90
C GLY A 686 -4.70 -15.05 -5.02
N ILE A 687 -4.37 -13.82 -4.58
CA ILE A 687 -5.25 -12.66 -4.68
C ILE A 687 -4.69 -11.72 -5.73
N ASN A 688 -5.43 -11.54 -6.82
CA ASN A 688 -5.08 -10.60 -7.88
C ASN A 688 -6.17 -9.53 -8.02
N ILE A 689 -5.95 -8.40 -7.35
CA ILE A 689 -6.78 -7.20 -7.49
C ILE A 689 -5.99 -6.02 -8.07
N TYR A 690 -4.74 -6.26 -8.49
CA TYR A 690 -3.89 -5.24 -9.11
C TYR A 690 -4.51 -4.74 -10.42
N ASN A 691 -4.34 -3.45 -10.72
CA ASN A 691 -4.96 -2.76 -11.86
C ASN A 691 -6.51 -2.75 -11.87
N THR A 692 -7.15 -3.08 -10.76
CA THR A 692 -8.61 -3.01 -10.62
C THR A 692 -9.03 -1.89 -9.65
N ALA A 693 -10.32 -1.52 -9.67
CA ALA A 693 -10.89 -0.59 -8.69
C ALA A 693 -10.75 -1.07 -7.24
N TRP A 694 -10.73 -2.38 -7.02
CA TRP A 694 -10.70 -2.98 -5.69
C TRP A 694 -9.41 -2.66 -4.92
N ILE A 695 -8.25 -2.58 -5.59
CA ILE A 695 -7.00 -2.25 -4.90
C ILE A 695 -7.04 -0.83 -4.32
N LEU A 696 -7.65 0.13 -5.04
CA LEU A 696 -7.84 1.51 -4.58
C LEU A 696 -8.84 1.56 -3.41
N ILE A 697 -9.99 0.89 -3.53
CA ILE A 697 -11.01 0.83 -2.47
C ILE A 697 -10.41 0.22 -1.19
N VAL A 698 -9.67 -0.87 -1.29
CA VAL A 698 -9.00 -1.53 -0.15
C VAL A 698 -7.95 -0.60 0.48
N ALA A 699 -7.11 0.06 -0.33
CA ALA A 699 -6.11 1.01 0.15
C ALA A 699 -6.75 2.18 0.91
N TYR A 700 -7.82 2.77 0.37
CA TYR A 700 -8.56 3.85 1.01
C TYR A 700 -9.26 3.39 2.30
N LEU A 701 -9.83 2.18 2.29
CA LEU A 701 -10.47 1.60 3.45
C LEU A 701 -9.47 1.45 4.61
N ILE A 702 -8.31 0.86 4.36
CA ILE A 702 -7.24 0.72 5.35
C ILE A 702 -6.86 2.08 5.93
N LYS A 703 -6.71 3.09 5.10
CA LYS A 703 -6.22 4.42 5.50
C LYS A 703 -7.24 5.23 6.28
N TYR A 704 -8.50 5.24 5.86
CA TYR A 704 -9.49 6.20 6.34
C TYR A 704 -10.56 5.62 7.27
N MET A 705 -10.69 4.29 7.39
CA MET A 705 -11.68 3.60 8.22
C MET A 705 -11.64 4.04 9.69
N MET A 706 -10.46 4.34 10.25
CA MET A 706 -10.29 4.78 11.63
C MET A 706 -11.06 6.07 11.92
N MET A 707 -11.20 7.00 10.96
CA MET A 707 -11.89 8.27 11.16
C MET A 707 -13.36 8.04 11.47
N GLY A 708 -14.02 7.18 10.70
CA GLY A 708 -15.40 6.76 10.97
C GLY A 708 -15.53 6.02 12.30
N MET A 709 -14.59 5.09 12.57
CA MET A 709 -14.60 4.31 13.82
C MET A 709 -14.51 5.21 15.05
N ARG A 710 -13.60 6.16 15.10
CA ARG A 710 -13.47 7.11 16.25
C ARG A 710 -14.73 7.92 16.46
N THR A 711 -15.39 8.34 15.38
CA THR A 711 -16.62 9.11 15.43
C THR A 711 -17.78 8.29 16.02
N VAL A 712 -17.96 7.05 15.53
CA VAL A 712 -19.02 6.14 16.03
C VAL A 712 -18.74 5.73 17.48
N VAL A 713 -17.50 5.37 17.83
CA VAL A 713 -17.10 5.01 19.21
C VAL A 713 -17.38 6.16 20.16
N SER A 714 -17.04 7.40 19.78
CA SER A 714 -17.32 8.61 20.57
C SER A 714 -18.80 8.85 20.76
N ALA A 715 -19.62 8.65 19.73
CA ALA A 715 -21.07 8.81 19.83
C ALA A 715 -21.70 7.74 20.74
N MET A 716 -21.30 6.48 20.57
CA MET A 716 -21.83 5.39 21.41
C MET A 716 -21.43 5.53 22.89
N SER A 717 -20.25 6.09 23.19
CA SER A 717 -19.82 6.35 24.57
C SER A 717 -20.66 7.39 25.30
N GLN A 718 -21.38 8.26 24.57
CA GLN A 718 -22.26 9.30 25.14
C GLN A 718 -23.67 8.77 25.45
N ILE A 719 -24.04 7.61 24.93
CA ILE A 719 -25.33 6.98 25.20
C ILE A 719 -25.21 6.08 26.42
N HIS A 720 -26.02 6.38 27.47
CA HIS A 720 -26.02 5.55 28.66
C HIS A 720 -26.62 4.17 28.35
N VAL A 721 -25.99 3.10 28.87
CA VAL A 721 -26.40 1.71 28.62
C VAL A 721 -27.83 1.44 29.10
N SER A 722 -28.29 2.14 30.13
CA SER A 722 -29.66 2.00 30.69
C SER A 722 -30.78 2.19 29.67
N LEU A 723 -30.58 2.98 28.62
CA LEU A 723 -31.59 3.14 27.55
C LEU A 723 -31.77 1.83 26.75
N GLU A 724 -30.69 1.12 26.52
CA GLU A 724 -30.72 -0.18 25.84
C GLU A 724 -31.30 -1.27 26.75
N GLU A 725 -30.92 -1.25 28.03
CA GLU A 725 -31.45 -2.17 29.06
C GLU A 725 -32.96 -1.98 29.26
N SER A 726 -33.45 -0.72 29.36
CA SER A 726 -34.86 -0.41 29.45
C SER A 726 -35.66 -0.94 28.26
N SER A 727 -35.13 -0.82 27.06
CA SER A 727 -35.70 -1.40 25.83
C SER A 727 -35.82 -2.90 25.91
N GLN A 728 -34.77 -3.57 26.40
CA GLN A 728 -34.76 -5.02 26.56
C GLN A 728 -35.76 -5.49 27.65
N ILE A 729 -35.88 -4.77 28.77
CA ILE A 729 -36.86 -5.00 29.79
C ILE A 729 -38.29 -4.87 29.23
N ALA A 730 -38.51 -3.91 28.33
CA ALA A 730 -39.76 -3.75 27.60
C ALA A 730 -40.01 -4.83 26.51
N GLY A 731 -39.15 -5.88 26.41
CA GLY A 731 -39.33 -7.02 25.51
C GLY A 731 -38.77 -6.81 24.10
N ALA A 732 -38.03 -5.72 23.85
CA ALA A 732 -37.38 -5.54 22.56
C ALA A 732 -36.13 -6.40 22.45
N GLY A 733 -36.00 -7.19 21.37
CA GLY A 733 -34.76 -7.89 21.06
C GLY A 733 -33.64 -6.92 20.68
N TRP A 734 -32.38 -7.39 20.74
CA TRP A 734 -31.17 -6.62 20.45
C TRP A 734 -31.25 -5.81 19.12
N GLY A 735 -31.65 -6.45 18.03
CA GLY A 735 -31.75 -5.77 16.73
C GLY A 735 -32.76 -4.62 16.72
N ARG A 736 -33.91 -4.79 17.41
CA ARG A 736 -34.91 -3.75 17.52
C ARG A 736 -34.43 -2.57 18.38
N THR A 737 -33.71 -2.85 19.47
CA THR A 737 -33.04 -1.83 20.29
C THR A 737 -32.02 -1.04 19.50
N MET A 738 -31.13 -1.74 18.74
CA MET A 738 -30.14 -1.08 17.90
C MET A 738 -30.76 -0.20 16.80
N LEU A 739 -31.78 -0.69 16.10
CA LEU A 739 -32.38 0.02 14.97
C LEU A 739 -33.33 1.16 15.42
N LYS A 740 -34.05 1.00 16.53
CA LYS A 740 -35.08 1.96 16.95
C LYS A 740 -34.64 2.93 18.06
N ILE A 741 -33.58 2.62 18.80
CA ILE A 741 -33.13 3.47 19.92
C ILE A 741 -31.69 3.95 19.65
N THR A 742 -30.71 3.04 19.67
CA THR A 742 -29.29 3.41 19.56
C THR A 742 -28.98 4.03 18.21
N GLY A 743 -29.44 3.42 17.11
CA GLY A 743 -29.17 3.87 15.73
C GLY A 743 -29.66 5.31 15.47
N PRO A 744 -30.92 5.65 15.72
CA PRO A 744 -31.40 7.03 15.53
C PRO A 744 -30.65 8.07 16.37
N LEU A 745 -30.24 7.72 17.59
CA LEU A 745 -29.48 8.62 18.46
C LEU A 745 -28.09 8.92 17.95
N ILE A 746 -27.40 7.90 17.34
CA ILE A 746 -26.06 8.08 16.77
C ILE A 746 -26.07 8.40 15.27
N LEU A 747 -27.24 8.45 14.62
CA LEU A 747 -27.36 8.69 13.18
C LEU A 747 -26.61 9.94 12.69
N PRO A 748 -26.68 11.10 13.38
CA PRO A 748 -25.89 12.26 13.00
C PRO A 748 -24.39 11.99 13.00
N SER A 749 -23.89 11.22 13.97
CA SER A 749 -22.48 10.84 14.08
C SER A 749 -22.08 9.78 13.04
N ILE A 750 -23.02 8.88 12.69
CA ILE A 750 -22.85 7.92 11.60
C ILE A 750 -22.68 8.66 10.27
N ALA A 751 -23.60 9.62 9.98
CA ALA A 751 -23.49 10.44 8.77
C ALA A 751 -22.17 11.22 8.73
N ALA A 752 -21.78 11.81 9.84
CA ALA A 752 -20.50 12.51 9.94
C ALA A 752 -19.29 11.57 9.72
N GLY A 753 -19.30 10.38 10.29
CA GLY A 753 -18.28 9.35 10.08
C GLY A 753 -18.17 8.95 8.62
N TRP A 754 -19.30 8.83 7.92
CA TRP A 754 -19.33 8.55 6.48
C TRP A 754 -18.63 9.64 5.67
N PHE A 755 -18.94 10.91 5.93
CA PHE A 755 -18.29 12.03 5.23
C PHE A 755 -16.80 12.16 5.56
N LEU A 756 -16.41 11.84 6.80
CA LEU A 756 -15.00 11.85 7.20
C LEU A 756 -14.14 10.78 6.48
N ILE A 757 -14.75 9.67 6.05
CA ILE A 757 -14.10 8.68 5.19
C ILE A 757 -14.21 9.11 3.72
N PHE A 758 -15.39 9.57 3.29
CA PHE A 758 -15.69 9.90 1.91
C PHE A 758 -14.81 11.02 1.35
N ILE A 759 -14.74 12.17 2.06
CA ILE A 759 -14.07 13.37 1.56
C ILE A 759 -12.58 13.12 1.25
N PRO A 760 -11.74 12.59 2.16
CA PRO A 760 -10.34 12.33 1.84
C PRO A 760 -10.16 11.23 0.79
N SER A 761 -11.05 10.22 0.75
CA SER A 761 -11.03 9.18 -0.28
C SER A 761 -11.37 9.73 -1.67
N PHE A 762 -12.23 10.73 -1.76
CA PHE A 762 -12.68 11.33 -3.01
C PHE A 762 -11.54 12.02 -3.79
N TYR A 763 -10.66 12.71 -3.08
CA TYR A 763 -9.53 13.43 -3.69
C TYR A 763 -8.16 12.80 -3.42
N GLU A 764 -8.11 11.56 -2.98
CA GLU A 764 -6.84 10.90 -2.64
C GLU A 764 -5.89 10.85 -3.85
N LEU A 765 -4.64 11.26 -3.63
CA LEU A 765 -3.59 11.31 -4.64
C LEU A 765 -2.43 10.35 -4.33
N SER A 766 -1.99 10.26 -3.07
CA SER A 766 -0.73 9.63 -2.70
C SER A 766 -0.70 8.12 -2.98
N MET A 767 -1.80 7.41 -2.67
CA MET A 767 -1.95 5.99 -3.01
C MET A 767 -2.32 5.81 -4.47
N THR A 768 -3.20 6.68 -4.97
CA THR A 768 -3.66 6.61 -6.35
C THR A 768 -2.52 6.76 -7.34
N ALA A 769 -1.54 7.64 -7.07
CA ALA A 769 -0.37 7.84 -7.94
C ALA A 769 0.43 6.54 -8.20
N LEU A 770 0.35 5.56 -7.29
CA LEU A 770 1.00 4.26 -7.43
C LEU A 770 0.05 3.14 -7.90
N LEU A 771 -1.24 3.23 -7.58
CA LEU A 771 -2.19 2.11 -7.75
C LEU A 771 -3.15 2.29 -8.93
N TYR A 772 -3.17 3.47 -9.57
CA TYR A 772 -4.07 3.72 -10.69
C TYR A 772 -3.73 2.87 -11.93
N SER A 773 -4.73 2.65 -12.74
CA SER A 773 -4.60 2.15 -14.11
C SER A 773 -5.33 3.08 -15.07
N SER A 774 -5.19 2.87 -16.36
CA SER A 774 -5.88 3.68 -17.39
C SER A 774 -7.39 3.78 -17.18
N THR A 775 -8.01 2.70 -16.65
CA THR A 775 -9.46 2.64 -16.42
C THR A 775 -9.88 3.11 -15.02
N THR A 776 -8.94 3.18 -14.06
CA THR A 776 -9.22 3.48 -12.65
C THR A 776 -8.68 4.84 -12.20
N LYS A 777 -8.35 5.72 -13.12
CA LYS A 777 -7.93 7.10 -12.79
C LYS A 777 -8.98 7.78 -11.90
N THR A 778 -8.50 8.48 -10.88
CA THR A 778 -9.34 9.27 -9.98
C THR A 778 -9.15 10.76 -10.22
N ILE A 779 -10.07 11.57 -9.69
CA ILE A 779 -10.05 13.02 -9.88
C ILE A 779 -8.80 13.68 -9.29
N GLY A 780 -8.27 13.12 -8.17
CA GLY A 780 -7.03 13.59 -7.55
C GLY A 780 -5.83 13.41 -8.46
N TYR A 781 -5.71 12.24 -9.11
CA TYR A 781 -4.64 11.98 -10.08
C TYR A 781 -4.83 12.78 -11.38
N GLN A 782 -6.07 12.90 -11.88
CA GLN A 782 -6.39 13.70 -13.06
C GLN A 782 -5.98 15.18 -12.89
N LEU A 783 -6.22 15.72 -11.71
CA LEU A 783 -5.83 17.08 -11.38
C LEU A 783 -4.31 17.24 -11.37
N TYR A 784 -3.57 16.29 -10.78
CA TYR A 784 -2.11 16.25 -10.79
C TYR A 784 -1.55 16.13 -12.21
N GLU A 785 -2.15 15.29 -13.03
CA GLU A 785 -1.79 15.10 -14.46
C GLU A 785 -1.98 16.39 -15.27
N PHE A 786 -3.11 17.09 -15.10
CA PHE A 786 -3.32 18.39 -15.73
C PHE A 786 -2.28 19.42 -15.29
N TRP A 787 -1.94 19.46 -14.02
CA TRP A 787 -0.93 20.40 -13.52
C TRP A 787 0.46 20.11 -14.08
N SER A 788 0.85 18.86 -14.13
CA SER A 788 2.22 18.44 -14.47
C SER A 788 2.48 18.35 -15.98
N TYR A 789 1.45 17.98 -16.76
CA TYR A 789 1.67 17.59 -18.16
C TYR A 789 0.77 18.30 -19.17
N THR A 790 -0.32 18.96 -18.75
CA THR A 790 -1.28 19.52 -19.71
C THR A 790 -1.42 21.04 -19.58
N SER A 791 -2.20 21.52 -18.60
CA SER A 791 -2.54 22.92 -18.44
C SER A 791 -2.82 23.28 -16.98
N GLN A 792 -2.03 24.19 -16.43
CA GLN A 792 -2.25 24.68 -15.07
C GLN A 792 -3.61 25.39 -14.89
N PRO A 793 -4.11 26.24 -15.82
CA PRO A 793 -5.46 26.81 -15.71
C PRO A 793 -6.57 25.77 -15.67
N MET A 794 -6.48 24.69 -16.49
CA MET A 794 -7.43 23.58 -16.44
C MET A 794 -7.35 22.83 -15.12
N SER A 795 -6.15 22.58 -14.60
CA SER A 795 -5.95 22.01 -13.28
C SER A 795 -6.58 22.88 -12.18
N CYS A 796 -6.43 24.22 -12.26
CA CYS A 796 -7.09 25.16 -11.33
C CYS A 796 -8.62 25.14 -11.45
N ALA A 797 -9.18 25.00 -12.65
CA ALA A 797 -10.63 24.85 -12.85
C ALA A 797 -11.15 23.57 -12.20
N LEU A 798 -10.46 22.44 -12.40
CA LEU A 798 -10.80 21.18 -11.76
C LEU A 798 -10.64 21.26 -10.23
N ALA A 799 -9.56 21.87 -9.75
CA ALA A 799 -9.30 22.07 -8.32
C ALA A 799 -10.39 22.88 -7.65
N PHE A 800 -10.81 23.97 -8.27
CA PHE A 800 -11.89 24.81 -7.75
C PHE A 800 -13.25 24.09 -7.79
N GLY A 801 -13.50 23.29 -8.83
CA GLY A 801 -14.66 22.40 -8.90
C GLY A 801 -14.71 21.40 -7.74
N ILE A 802 -13.56 20.75 -7.44
CA ILE A 802 -13.44 19.85 -6.27
C ILE A 802 -13.73 20.63 -4.96
N LEU A 803 -13.18 21.83 -4.82
CA LEU A 803 -13.45 22.69 -3.66
C LEU A 803 -14.93 22.97 -3.47
N LEU A 804 -15.64 23.32 -4.55
CA LEU A 804 -17.10 23.57 -4.49
C LEU A 804 -17.85 22.32 -4.04
N ILE A 805 -17.48 21.13 -4.55
CA ILE A 805 -18.07 19.86 -4.10
C ILE A 805 -17.82 19.63 -2.62
N VAL A 806 -16.57 19.82 -2.15
CA VAL A 806 -16.22 19.64 -0.73
C VAL A 806 -16.96 20.65 0.17
N ILE A 807 -17.08 21.91 -0.26
CA ILE A 807 -17.86 22.93 0.47
C ILE A 807 -19.34 22.54 0.56
N LEU A 808 -19.91 22.09 -0.56
CA LEU A 808 -21.32 21.63 -0.60
C LEU A 808 -21.53 20.43 0.32
N LEU A 809 -20.63 19.45 0.28
CA LEU A 809 -20.68 18.28 1.14
C LEU A 809 -20.58 18.66 2.63
N ASN A 810 -19.70 19.60 2.97
CA ASN A 810 -19.56 20.11 4.33
C ASN A 810 -20.82 20.88 4.77
N PHE A 811 -21.40 21.69 3.88
CA PHE A 811 -22.68 22.38 4.16
C PHE A 811 -23.80 21.37 4.43
N LEU A 812 -23.92 20.33 3.60
CA LEU A 812 -24.90 19.26 3.79
C LEU A 812 -24.67 18.53 5.13
N LEU A 813 -23.43 18.22 5.46
CA LEU A 813 -23.04 17.60 6.73
C LEU A 813 -23.48 18.47 7.91
N ASN A 814 -23.16 19.75 7.91
CA ASN A 814 -23.54 20.68 8.97
C ASN A 814 -25.07 20.81 9.12
N ARG A 815 -25.81 20.75 8.02
CA ARG A 815 -27.26 20.78 8.03
C ARG A 815 -27.86 19.49 8.60
N LEU A 816 -27.34 18.33 8.21
CA LEU A 816 -27.75 17.00 8.68
C LEU A 816 -27.47 16.82 10.18
N THR A 817 -26.37 17.37 10.67
CA THR A 817 -25.96 17.26 12.07
C THR A 817 -26.54 18.39 12.96
N LYS A 818 -27.40 19.26 12.42
CA LYS A 818 -27.99 20.42 13.11
C LYS A 818 -26.97 21.36 13.76
N GLY A 819 -25.79 21.46 13.16
CA GLY A 819 -24.69 22.28 13.69
C GLY A 819 -24.02 21.72 14.96
N ASN A 820 -24.40 20.55 15.43
CA ASN A 820 -23.80 19.91 16.59
C ASN A 820 -22.48 19.20 16.23
N PHE A 821 -22.13 19.22 14.95
CA PHE A 821 -20.88 18.65 14.45
C PHE A 821 -19.93 19.78 14.05
N SER A 822 -19.28 20.37 15.02
CA SER A 822 -17.98 21.00 14.75
C SER A 822 -16.95 19.87 14.73
N ILE A 823 -16.47 19.51 13.53
CA ILE A 823 -15.32 18.60 13.36
C ILE A 823 -14.20 19.04 14.29
#